data_75252da27141fc6381b434a224d0ae7d
#
_entry.id   75252da27141fc6381b434a224d0ae7d
#
_cell.length_a   1.000
_cell.length_b   1.000
_cell.length_c   1.000
_cell.angle_alpha   90.00
_cell.angle_beta   90.00
_cell.angle_gamma   90.00
#
_symmetry.space_group_name_H-M   'P 1'
#
loop_
_entity.id
_entity.type
_entity.pdbx_description
1 polymer ?
#
loop_
_entity_poly.entity_id
_entity_poly.type
_entity_poly.pdbx_seq_one_letter_code
_entity_poly.pdbx_strand_id
1 'polypeptide(L)'
;LIDCVAIDPPDYRIFALMKSIICAFSLTFITLISFAQTTTVSGVVMGIDAGKTENLAFVSVSIHAVKDSLVLKATASDNSGLFSLEIESADSVLVYFNIIGYKPIWKKIAASASVNLGTIQLTRTSAMTSEMEFVAKKPLVQVQADKTIFNVEGTANAVGLNALELLRRAPGVVIDNNNNISVKGKSGITVYIDGRISPLQGAQLADFLKSTPSSSIEKIEIITNPSARFDAAGTAGILNIVMKKNSNYGQNATFGLGYGNQVYGKTNGSFTYNRRKGKTNVYATYGNNFGEDWGYMHFYKEQNDIFFDQRTYSLDKDQSHYGKAGIDISINDKNTIGISVNTNVANNFSDSHGSTPIGSVALGAGIDSTLEAGSISDGYRNNYGANVNYQWKGENDKEFTVDANYGIYDIDNKNFQPNRYIGSNGNLLHERNYQNNTATQIDISVVRADYSFNWKKIKWEAGMKGTQVNTNNKLDFFNVVGNDLEVDSNLTNSFEYKERVLAAYANASGQYKKFGWQVGVRAENTKSNGELFALTPQELSKVDRLYTNLFPSAAITFDHKETSTFNLTYSRRIDRPSYQSLNPFESRLDELSYSRGNAFLQPQYTDALELSHTLFYMITSSIGYSKTNGFFTEITDTTEFSRSFIQTRNLGYRENITFNIGSPVPIAKWWDGYVNMGVYNIHNRATFEDGNTIDLRATSYNIVMQNTFKVNKTTSFELSGFFNGPSVWGGTFRNKPMGGLDVAFQKTFLDEKLVLRLAYGDILRTMRWRGISQYAGLYMDASGRWESRVARLNLTWKIGNQKLKEKKASQVDEFKRVK
;
A
#
# COMPACT_ATOMS: atom_id res chain seq x y z
N LEU A 1 -9.85 29.55 -46.21
CA LEU A 1 -8.90 30.46 -45.58
C LEU A 1 -8.64 29.94 -44.18
N ILE A 2 -7.47 29.37 -44.06
CA ILE A 2 -6.92 28.70 -42.89
C ILE A 2 -6.53 29.75 -41.88
N ASP A 3 -7.19 29.81 -40.73
CA ASP A 3 -6.65 30.53 -39.56
C ASP A 3 -6.08 29.51 -38.58
N CYS A 4 -4.78 29.59 -38.45
CA CYS A 4 -3.98 28.84 -37.46
C CYS A 4 -4.34 29.34 -36.07
N VAL A 5 -4.98 28.48 -35.26
CA VAL A 5 -5.02 28.63 -33.79
C VAL A 5 -3.63 28.37 -33.28
N ALA A 6 -2.97 29.43 -32.83
CA ALA A 6 -1.68 29.36 -32.18
C ALA A 6 -1.81 28.58 -30.88
N ILE A 7 -1.19 27.40 -30.82
CA ILE A 7 -0.96 26.67 -29.57
C ILE A 7 0.17 27.39 -28.87
N ASP A 8 -0.11 28.02 -27.72
CA ASP A 8 0.91 28.61 -26.87
C ASP A 8 1.93 27.52 -26.46
N PRO A 9 3.23 27.77 -26.70
CA PRO A 9 4.25 26.82 -26.30
C PRO A 9 4.33 26.71 -24.78
N PRO A 10 4.53 25.51 -24.22
CA PRO A 10 4.67 25.33 -22.78
C PRO A 10 5.89 26.12 -22.26
N ASP A 11 5.69 26.78 -21.15
CA ASP A 11 6.58 27.71 -20.48
C ASP A 11 8.01 27.12 -20.29
N TYR A 12 8.92 27.47 -21.18
CA TYR A 12 10.33 27.07 -21.16
C TYR A 12 11.09 27.53 -19.90
N ARG A 13 10.51 28.43 -19.10
CA ARG A 13 11.13 28.95 -17.87
C ARG A 13 11.21 27.94 -16.77
N ILE A 14 10.25 27.01 -16.65
CA ILE A 14 10.28 25.94 -15.64
C ILE A 14 11.34 24.89 -16.01
N PHE A 15 11.51 24.58 -17.28
CA PHE A 15 12.54 23.66 -17.76
C PHE A 15 13.97 24.20 -17.60
N ALA A 16 14.16 25.49 -17.75
CA ALA A 16 15.46 26.15 -17.54
C ALA A 16 15.83 26.17 -16.05
N LEU A 17 14.82 26.38 -15.15
CA LEU A 17 15.03 26.34 -13.70
C LEU A 17 15.37 24.92 -13.20
N MET A 18 14.69 23.90 -13.72
CA MET A 18 15.01 22.50 -13.42
C MET A 18 16.37 22.06 -13.93
N LYS A 19 16.79 22.48 -15.12
CA LYS A 19 18.15 22.22 -15.62
C LYS A 19 19.24 22.88 -14.75
N SER A 20 19.00 24.09 -14.30
CA SER A 20 19.93 24.80 -13.41
C SER A 20 20.02 24.17 -12.02
N ILE A 21 18.92 23.66 -11.49
CA ILE A 21 18.90 22.96 -10.19
C ILE A 21 19.57 21.58 -10.29
N ILE A 22 19.36 20.84 -11.37
CA ILE A 22 20.01 19.54 -11.60
C ILE A 22 21.51 19.70 -11.84
N CYS A 23 21.94 20.71 -12.60
CA CYS A 23 23.37 21.02 -12.79
C CYS A 23 24.04 21.53 -11.50
N ALA A 24 23.35 22.34 -10.70
CA ALA A 24 23.87 22.79 -9.40
C ALA A 24 24.02 21.62 -8.41
N PHE A 25 23.08 20.67 -8.41
CA PHE A 25 23.19 19.47 -7.57
C PHE A 25 24.29 18.50 -8.03
N SER A 26 24.56 18.42 -9.33
CA SER A 26 25.63 17.57 -9.89
C SER A 26 27.05 18.16 -9.69
N LEU A 27 27.19 19.48 -9.67
CA LEU A 27 28.48 20.12 -9.44
C LEU A 27 28.89 20.19 -7.96
N THR A 28 27.93 20.21 -7.04
CA THR A 28 28.24 20.23 -5.59
C THR A 28 28.72 18.89 -5.05
N PHE A 29 28.53 17.79 -5.81
CA PHE A 29 28.94 16.45 -5.39
C PHE A 29 30.39 16.06 -5.73
N ILE A 30 31.09 16.89 -6.51
CA ILE A 30 32.43 16.55 -7.06
C ILE A 30 33.61 17.20 -6.28
N THR A 31 33.34 18.08 -5.31
CA THR A 31 34.44 18.88 -4.68
C THR A 31 34.72 18.60 -3.20
N LEU A 32 34.41 17.43 -2.65
CA LEU A 32 34.82 17.05 -1.29
C LEU A 32 35.49 15.67 -1.26
N ILE A 33 36.61 15.50 -1.98
CA ILE A 33 37.56 14.45 -1.65
C ILE A 33 38.68 15.13 -0.80
N SER A 34 38.38 15.22 0.50
CA SER A 34 39.44 15.47 1.49
C SER A 34 40.15 14.17 1.75
N PHE A 35 41.44 14.12 1.55
CA PHE A 35 42.29 13.04 2.04
C PHE A 35 42.29 13.08 3.57
N ALA A 36 41.47 12.24 4.20
CA ALA A 36 41.51 12.02 5.64
C ALA A 36 42.68 11.10 5.98
N GLN A 37 43.52 11.50 6.92
CA GLN A 37 44.53 10.63 7.51
C GLN A 37 43.81 9.51 8.29
N THR A 38 44.09 8.24 7.97
CA THR A 38 43.58 7.10 8.72
C THR A 38 44.35 6.90 10.00
N THR A 39 43.68 6.81 11.14
CA THR A 39 44.23 6.49 12.46
C THR A 39 43.85 5.05 12.81
N THR A 40 44.83 4.19 13.10
CA THR A 40 44.58 2.82 13.57
C THR A 40 44.66 2.79 15.10
N VAL A 41 43.59 2.35 15.77
CA VAL A 41 43.51 2.16 17.22
C VAL A 41 43.46 0.69 17.54
N SER A 42 44.44 0.20 18.34
CA SER A 42 44.53 -1.23 18.68
C SER A 42 44.85 -1.44 20.18
N GLY A 43 44.69 -2.67 20.66
CA GLY A 43 45.00 -3.06 22.03
C GLY A 43 44.45 -4.44 22.41
N VAL A 44 44.61 -4.80 23.70
CA VAL A 44 44.09 -6.05 24.29
C VAL A 44 43.15 -5.69 25.43
N VAL A 45 41.98 -6.33 25.53
CA VAL A 45 41.05 -6.14 26.64
C VAL A 45 41.12 -7.36 27.57
N MET A 46 41.33 -7.10 28.85
CA MET A 46 41.38 -8.12 29.90
C MET A 46 40.33 -7.81 30.99
N GLY A 47 39.77 -8.85 31.55
CA GLY A 47 38.90 -8.78 32.74
C GLY A 47 39.69 -9.00 34.03
N ILE A 48 39.33 -8.28 35.10
CA ILE A 48 39.82 -8.52 36.43
C ILE A 48 38.66 -8.94 37.33
N ASP A 49 38.80 -10.17 37.93
CA ASP A 49 37.84 -10.69 38.89
C ASP A 49 38.67 -11.28 40.10
N ALA A 50 38.47 -10.73 41.28
CA ALA A 50 39.12 -11.16 42.51
C ALA A 50 40.68 -11.35 42.39
N GLY A 51 41.33 -10.52 41.60
CA GLY A 51 42.81 -10.55 41.37
C GLY A 51 43.29 -11.51 40.30
N LYS A 52 42.41 -12.23 39.64
CA LYS A 52 42.71 -13.02 38.40
C LYS A 52 42.41 -12.19 37.15
N THR A 53 43.32 -12.26 36.20
CA THR A 53 43.14 -11.61 34.87
C THR A 53 42.86 -12.67 33.83
N GLU A 54 41.89 -12.40 32.95
CA GLU A 54 41.57 -13.22 31.78
C GLU A 54 41.37 -12.35 30.55
N ASN A 55 41.69 -12.84 29.37
CA ASN A 55 41.40 -12.13 28.13
C ASN A 55 39.91 -12.14 27.87
N LEU A 56 39.35 -10.99 27.55
CA LEU A 56 37.91 -10.87 27.30
C LEU A 56 37.60 -10.85 25.80
N ALA A 57 36.99 -11.93 25.36
CA ALA A 57 36.42 -12.00 24.00
C ALA A 57 35.12 -11.22 23.86
N PHE A 58 34.89 -10.71 22.67
CA PHE A 58 33.64 -10.03 22.29
C PHE A 58 33.32 -8.77 23.11
N VAL A 59 34.32 -8.07 23.64
CA VAL A 59 34.16 -6.73 24.23
C VAL A 59 33.81 -5.78 23.12
N SER A 60 32.69 -5.09 23.23
CA SER A 60 32.33 -4.00 22.33
C SER A 60 33.29 -2.83 22.51
N VAL A 61 34.04 -2.50 21.46
CA VAL A 61 34.97 -1.37 21.41
C VAL A 61 34.42 -0.36 20.39
N SER A 62 34.05 0.83 20.85
CA SER A 62 33.51 1.86 19.96
C SER A 62 34.30 3.18 20.12
N ILE A 63 34.51 3.85 18.99
CA ILE A 63 35.19 5.14 18.94
C ILE A 63 34.15 6.22 18.74
N HIS A 64 34.24 7.26 19.58
CA HIS A 64 33.27 8.37 19.61
C HIS A 64 33.98 9.71 19.42
N ALA A 65 33.29 10.64 18.76
CA ALA A 65 33.73 12.02 18.67
C ALA A 65 33.67 12.71 20.05
N VAL A 66 34.69 13.48 20.42
CA VAL A 66 34.79 14.16 21.73
C VAL A 66 33.70 15.23 21.90
N LYS A 67 33.26 15.87 20.81
CA LYS A 67 32.35 17.01 20.81
C LYS A 67 30.89 16.65 21.14
N ASP A 68 30.44 15.48 20.72
CA ASP A 68 29.01 15.09 20.81
C ASP A 68 28.79 13.62 21.14
N SER A 69 29.87 12.87 21.46
CA SER A 69 29.86 11.44 21.77
C SER A 69 29.23 10.57 20.67
N LEU A 70 29.20 11.04 19.42
CA LEU A 70 28.71 10.28 18.26
C LEU A 70 29.63 9.09 18.00
N VAL A 71 29.09 7.91 17.78
CA VAL A 71 29.87 6.72 17.39
C VAL A 71 30.40 6.91 15.98
N LEU A 72 31.72 6.96 15.86
CA LEU A 72 32.41 7.05 14.57
C LEU A 72 32.62 5.67 13.97
N LYS A 73 33.05 4.69 14.79
CA LYS A 73 33.26 3.31 14.38
C LYS A 73 33.17 2.36 15.58
N ALA A 74 32.85 1.09 15.35
CA ALA A 74 32.85 0.07 16.41
C ALA A 74 33.37 -1.27 15.90
N THR A 75 33.94 -2.07 16.81
CA THR A 75 34.37 -3.46 16.60
C THR A 75 34.12 -4.28 17.87
N ALA A 76 34.46 -5.55 17.84
CA ALA A 76 34.51 -6.39 19.03
C ALA A 76 35.92 -6.98 19.14
N SER A 77 36.39 -7.24 20.40
CA SER A 77 37.61 -7.98 20.61
C SER A 77 37.47 -9.45 20.14
N ASP A 78 38.55 -10.03 19.65
CA ASP A 78 38.60 -11.43 19.27
C ASP A 78 38.69 -12.37 20.49
N ASN A 79 38.82 -13.66 20.24
CA ASN A 79 38.93 -14.68 21.31
C ASN A 79 40.14 -14.51 22.24
N SER A 80 41.16 -13.75 21.82
CA SER A 80 42.36 -13.44 22.59
C SER A 80 42.28 -12.05 23.27
N GLY A 81 41.11 -11.39 23.18
CA GLY A 81 40.94 -10.04 23.71
C GLY A 81 41.49 -8.93 22.83
N LEU A 82 42.09 -9.24 21.68
CA LEU A 82 42.68 -8.27 20.74
C LEU A 82 41.58 -7.51 19.98
N PHE A 83 41.79 -6.20 19.77
CA PHE A 83 40.93 -5.39 18.89
C PHE A 83 41.80 -4.46 18.02
N SER A 84 41.26 -4.11 16.84
CA SER A 84 41.84 -3.14 15.94
C SER A 84 40.71 -2.40 15.17
N LEU A 85 40.81 -1.09 15.11
CA LEU A 85 39.86 -0.20 14.42
C LEU A 85 40.64 0.88 13.65
N GLU A 86 40.24 1.11 12.42
CA GLU A 86 40.73 2.21 11.59
C GLU A 86 39.67 3.29 11.49
N ILE A 87 40.03 4.53 11.74
CA ILE A 87 39.14 5.69 11.63
C ILE A 87 39.78 6.77 10.77
N GLU A 88 38.96 7.49 10.05
CA GLU A 88 39.31 8.70 9.33
C GLU A 88 38.97 9.90 10.22
N SER A 89 39.93 10.36 11.02
CA SER A 89 39.72 11.51 11.90
C SER A 89 41.04 12.25 12.16
N ALA A 90 41.01 13.56 12.07
CA ALA A 90 42.11 14.45 12.43
C ALA A 90 42.01 14.94 13.91
N ASP A 91 40.92 14.67 14.61
CA ASP A 91 40.63 15.18 15.96
C ASP A 91 40.79 14.10 17.05
N SER A 92 40.96 14.53 18.31
CA SER A 92 40.92 13.63 19.45
C SER A 92 39.61 12.88 19.52
N VAL A 93 39.66 11.58 19.89
CA VAL A 93 38.49 10.71 19.99
C VAL A 93 38.39 10.04 21.36
N LEU A 94 37.19 9.59 21.72
CA LEU A 94 36.93 8.79 22.92
C LEU A 94 36.73 7.34 22.51
N VAL A 95 37.48 6.42 23.13
CA VAL A 95 37.30 4.97 22.94
C VAL A 95 36.53 4.43 24.13
N TYR A 96 35.44 3.73 23.84
CA TYR A 96 34.52 3.14 24.83
C TYR A 96 34.60 1.63 24.77
N PHE A 97 34.81 1.00 25.94
CA PHE A 97 34.89 -0.45 26.10
C PHE A 97 33.73 -0.91 26.95
N ASN A 98 32.94 -1.86 26.47
CA ASN A 98 31.76 -2.36 27.18
C ASN A 98 31.56 -3.86 26.94
N ILE A 99 31.33 -4.62 28.01
CA ILE A 99 30.87 -6.00 27.99
C ILE A 99 29.99 -6.28 29.22
N ILE A 100 29.00 -7.13 29.08
CA ILE A 100 28.07 -7.49 30.16
C ILE A 100 28.84 -8.13 31.33
N GLY A 101 28.61 -7.63 32.55
CA GLY A 101 29.27 -8.13 33.78
C GLY A 101 30.53 -7.37 34.17
N TYR A 102 30.95 -6.38 33.39
CA TYR A 102 32.11 -5.55 33.69
C TYR A 102 31.77 -4.06 33.69
N LYS A 103 32.52 -3.26 34.47
CA LYS A 103 32.37 -1.81 34.48
C LYS A 103 32.92 -1.22 33.17
N PRO A 104 32.13 -0.45 32.40
CA PRO A 104 32.59 0.14 31.15
C PRO A 104 33.65 1.22 31.39
N ILE A 105 34.57 1.38 30.44
CA ILE A 105 35.68 2.36 30.52
C ILE A 105 35.66 3.26 29.28
N TRP A 106 35.91 4.56 29.53
CA TRP A 106 36.17 5.56 28.49
C TRP A 106 37.64 5.94 28.48
N LYS A 107 38.28 6.03 27.33
CA LYS A 107 39.65 6.49 27.17
C LYS A 107 39.73 7.52 26.05
N LYS A 108 40.20 8.74 26.39
CA LYS A 108 40.43 9.80 25.41
C LYS A 108 41.80 9.57 24.76
N ILE A 109 41.88 9.65 23.43
CA ILE A 109 43.13 9.55 22.69
C ILE A 109 43.24 10.74 21.72
N ALA A 110 44.47 11.20 21.51
CA ALA A 110 44.78 12.21 20.50
C ALA A 110 44.88 11.53 19.11
N ALA A 111 44.58 12.23 18.05
CA ALA A 111 44.76 11.72 16.70
C ALA A 111 46.26 11.54 16.40
N SER A 112 46.63 10.30 15.99
CA SER A 112 47.95 9.98 15.44
C SER A 112 47.81 8.82 14.46
N ALA A 113 48.76 8.61 13.58
CA ALA A 113 48.68 7.61 12.52
C ALA A 113 48.45 6.16 13.02
N SER A 114 48.91 5.85 14.26
CA SER A 114 48.65 4.57 14.92
C SER A 114 48.70 4.77 16.43
N VAL A 115 47.70 4.28 17.17
CA VAL A 115 47.60 4.34 18.62
C VAL A 115 47.42 2.94 19.19
N ASN A 116 48.41 2.40 19.82
CA ASN A 116 48.29 1.18 20.58
C ASN A 116 47.98 1.51 22.05
N LEU A 117 46.77 1.11 22.52
CA LEU A 117 46.29 1.39 23.86
C LEU A 117 46.85 0.44 24.93
N GLY A 118 47.66 -0.52 24.50
CA GLY A 118 48.18 -1.58 25.41
C GLY A 118 47.03 -2.43 25.97
N THR A 119 47.19 -2.82 27.25
CA THR A 119 46.19 -3.63 27.95
C THR A 119 45.13 -2.75 28.60
N ILE A 120 43.87 -2.95 28.25
CA ILE A 120 42.70 -2.31 28.86
C ILE A 120 42.06 -3.27 29.84
N GLN A 121 42.02 -2.89 31.10
CA GLN A 121 41.57 -3.74 32.21
C GLN A 121 40.14 -3.36 32.60
N LEU A 122 39.17 -4.26 32.42
CA LEU A 122 37.79 -4.10 32.85
C LEU A 122 37.55 -4.85 34.17
N THR A 123 37.01 -4.13 35.18
CA THR A 123 36.70 -4.71 36.47
C THR A 123 35.33 -5.36 36.46
N ARG A 124 35.20 -6.59 36.90
CA ARG A 124 33.91 -7.29 37.03
C ARG A 124 33.02 -6.59 38.04
N THR A 125 31.75 -6.44 37.70
CA THR A 125 30.74 -5.83 38.57
C THR A 125 29.49 -6.69 38.63
N SER A 126 28.94 -6.85 39.87
CA SER A 126 27.64 -7.49 40.06
C SER A 126 26.46 -6.52 39.95
N ALA A 127 26.70 -5.25 39.78
CA ALA A 127 25.65 -4.26 39.60
C ALA A 127 25.08 -4.36 38.17
N MET A 128 23.80 -4.64 38.06
CA MET A 128 23.06 -4.49 36.77
C MET A 128 23.11 -3.01 36.40
N THR A 129 23.98 -2.67 35.46
CA THR A 129 24.00 -1.33 34.85
C THR A 129 22.67 -1.15 34.11
N SER A 130 21.94 -0.10 34.37
CA SER A 130 20.77 0.29 33.60
C SER A 130 21.18 0.45 32.14
N GLU A 131 20.67 -0.41 31.32
CA GLU A 131 20.88 -0.43 29.87
C GLU A 131 20.37 0.89 29.30
N MET A 132 21.27 1.70 28.74
CA MET A 132 20.86 2.84 27.91
C MET A 132 20.33 2.25 26.59
N GLU A 133 19.04 2.14 26.50
CA GLU A 133 18.34 1.67 25.31
C GLU A 133 18.42 2.77 24.25
N PHE A 134 19.32 2.60 23.29
CA PHE A 134 19.28 3.37 22.04
C PHE A 134 18.09 2.85 21.23
N VAL A 135 16.92 3.45 21.40
CA VAL A 135 15.81 3.27 20.48
C VAL A 135 16.17 4.00 19.18
N ALA A 136 16.85 3.30 18.29
CA ALA A 136 17.03 3.80 16.93
C ALA A 136 15.63 3.92 16.31
N LYS A 137 15.17 5.15 16.04
CA LYS A 137 13.92 5.37 15.28
C LYS A 137 14.08 4.67 13.95
N LYS A 138 13.18 3.72 13.65
CA LYS A 138 13.13 3.06 12.34
C LYS A 138 13.00 4.15 11.26
N PRO A 139 13.77 4.12 10.19
CA PRO A 139 13.60 5.07 9.08
C PRO A 139 12.20 4.93 8.51
N LEU A 140 11.64 6.04 7.99
CA LEU A 140 10.29 6.05 7.41
C LEU A 140 10.12 4.99 6.35
N VAL A 141 11.09 4.89 5.44
CA VAL A 141 11.13 3.86 4.41
C VAL A 141 12.41 3.06 4.59
N GLN A 142 12.24 1.76 4.65
CA GLN A 142 13.33 0.80 4.71
C GLN A 142 13.22 -0.11 3.49
N VAL A 143 14.28 -0.19 2.71
CA VAL A 143 14.32 -1.07 1.54
C VAL A 143 15.06 -2.34 1.91
N GLN A 144 14.42 -3.47 1.60
CA GLN A 144 14.98 -4.82 1.73
C GLN A 144 15.06 -5.46 0.34
N ALA A 145 15.80 -6.55 0.20
CA ALA A 145 16.01 -7.21 -1.08
C ALA A 145 14.69 -7.64 -1.78
N ASP A 146 13.71 -8.05 -1.00
CA ASP A 146 12.41 -8.58 -1.47
C ASP A 146 11.25 -7.59 -1.36
N LYS A 147 11.41 -6.48 -0.60
CA LYS A 147 10.33 -5.56 -0.29
C LYS A 147 10.77 -4.16 0.12
N THR A 148 9.89 -3.21 -0.09
CA THR A 148 10.00 -1.87 0.50
C THR A 148 9.07 -1.78 1.70
N ILE A 149 9.59 -1.37 2.85
CA ILE A 149 8.83 -1.21 4.10
C ILE A 149 8.60 0.27 4.33
N PHE A 150 7.35 0.67 4.41
CA PHE A 150 6.93 2.00 4.83
C PHE A 150 6.52 1.95 6.30
N ASN A 151 7.37 2.47 7.20
CA ASN A 151 7.12 2.47 8.65
C ASN A 151 6.15 3.59 9.02
N VAL A 152 4.97 3.23 9.46
CA VAL A 152 3.90 4.17 9.84
C VAL A 152 4.15 4.76 11.22
N GLU A 153 4.76 3.96 12.09
CA GLU A 153 5.09 4.37 13.45
C GLU A 153 6.20 5.44 13.47
N GLY A 154 5.89 6.58 14.05
CA GLY A 154 6.87 7.70 14.15
C GLY A 154 6.73 8.79 13.09
N THR A 155 5.80 8.66 12.15
CA THR A 155 5.49 9.69 11.15
C THR A 155 4.37 10.62 11.60
N ALA A 156 4.60 11.92 11.66
CA ALA A 156 3.59 12.89 12.06
C ALA A 156 2.45 12.98 11.02
N ASN A 157 2.79 12.88 9.74
CA ASN A 157 1.81 12.91 8.65
C ASN A 157 0.96 11.63 8.52
N ALA A 158 1.31 10.56 9.22
CA ALA A 158 0.54 9.32 9.18
C ALA A 158 -0.62 9.30 10.19
N VAL A 159 -0.55 10.08 11.26
CA VAL A 159 -1.56 10.03 12.33
C VAL A 159 -2.80 10.84 11.96
N GLY A 160 -3.95 10.26 12.26
CA GLY A 160 -5.25 10.81 11.93
C GLY A 160 -5.70 10.54 10.49
N LEU A 161 -4.87 9.81 9.74
CA LEU A 161 -5.26 9.27 8.45
C LEU A 161 -5.95 7.92 8.62
N ASN A 162 -6.76 7.56 7.66
CA ASN A 162 -7.14 6.17 7.46
C ASN A 162 -6.08 5.44 6.61
N ALA A 163 -6.17 4.12 6.52
CA ALA A 163 -5.20 3.32 5.78
C ALA A 163 -5.15 3.67 4.29
N LEU A 164 -6.28 4.04 3.67
CA LEU A 164 -6.33 4.42 2.26
C LEU A 164 -5.57 5.73 2.00
N GLU A 165 -5.77 6.74 2.85
CA GLU A 165 -5.02 8.01 2.77
C GLU A 165 -3.52 7.80 3.04
N LEU A 166 -3.18 6.88 3.94
CA LEU A 166 -1.81 6.51 4.23
C LEU A 166 -1.12 5.84 3.02
N LEU A 167 -1.83 4.96 2.32
CA LEU A 167 -1.34 4.29 1.13
C LEU A 167 -1.05 5.26 -0.01
N ARG A 168 -1.81 6.34 -0.16
CA ARG A 168 -1.50 7.40 -1.15
C ARG A 168 -0.13 8.05 -0.93
N ARG A 169 0.43 7.91 0.28
CA ARG A 169 1.75 8.44 0.67
C ARG A 169 2.85 7.38 0.67
N ALA A 170 2.49 6.12 0.43
CA ALA A 170 3.45 5.04 0.37
C ALA A 170 4.25 5.08 -0.94
N PRO A 171 5.56 4.77 -0.92
CA PRO A 171 6.43 4.85 -2.08
C PRO A 171 5.93 3.99 -3.25
N GLY A 172 5.77 4.61 -4.42
CA GLY A 172 5.38 3.92 -5.65
C GLY A 172 3.92 3.46 -5.71
N VAL A 173 3.10 3.78 -4.70
CA VAL A 173 1.66 3.49 -4.67
C VAL A 173 0.89 4.65 -5.28
N VAL A 174 -0.04 4.34 -6.18
CA VAL A 174 -0.98 5.30 -6.77
C VAL A 174 -2.39 4.75 -6.57
N ILE A 175 -3.29 5.59 -6.10
CA ILE A 175 -4.71 5.27 -5.91
C ILE A 175 -5.51 6.17 -6.82
N ASP A 176 -6.28 5.55 -7.73
CA ASP A 176 -7.13 6.26 -8.67
C ASP A 176 -8.44 6.76 -8.02
N ASN A 177 -9.30 7.40 -8.82
CA ASN A 177 -10.57 7.95 -8.34
C ASN A 177 -11.60 6.88 -7.95
N ASN A 178 -11.45 5.66 -8.51
CA ASN A 178 -12.28 4.51 -8.15
C ASN A 178 -11.69 3.73 -6.96
N ASN A 179 -10.69 4.33 -6.27
CA ASN A 179 -9.94 3.73 -5.17
C ASN A 179 -9.18 2.44 -5.54
N ASN A 180 -8.92 2.18 -6.83
CA ASN A 180 -8.07 1.08 -7.23
C ASN A 180 -6.60 1.39 -6.94
N ILE A 181 -5.93 0.42 -6.34
CA ILE A 181 -4.53 0.55 -5.94
C ILE A 181 -3.64 0.03 -7.05
N SER A 182 -2.68 0.82 -7.47
CA SER A 182 -1.60 0.41 -8.37
C SER A 182 -0.23 0.66 -7.74
N VAL A 183 0.75 -0.14 -8.10
CA VAL A 183 2.13 -0.01 -7.59
C VAL A 183 3.09 0.03 -8.75
N LYS A 184 3.92 1.08 -8.80
CA LYS A 184 4.91 1.30 -9.87
C LYS A 184 4.27 1.18 -11.28
N GLY A 185 3.07 1.75 -11.46
CA GLY A 185 2.32 1.72 -12.73
C GLY A 185 1.63 0.38 -13.05
N LYS A 186 1.71 -0.63 -12.20
CA LYS A 186 1.05 -1.92 -12.36
C LYS A 186 -0.25 -1.95 -11.57
N SER A 187 -1.36 -2.34 -12.18
CA SER A 187 -2.64 -2.64 -11.56
C SER A 187 -2.74 -4.13 -11.16
N GLY A 188 -3.70 -4.48 -10.31
CA GLY A 188 -3.90 -5.87 -9.86
C GLY A 188 -2.97 -6.22 -8.69
N ILE A 189 -2.81 -5.31 -7.73
CA ILE A 189 -2.09 -5.59 -6.48
C ILE A 189 -2.96 -6.42 -5.55
N THR A 190 -2.37 -7.41 -4.90
CA THR A 190 -3.06 -8.17 -3.85
C THR A 190 -2.76 -7.54 -2.50
N VAL A 191 -3.82 -7.16 -1.77
CA VAL A 191 -3.67 -6.61 -0.44
C VAL A 191 -3.68 -7.73 0.60
N TYR A 192 -2.71 -7.69 1.49
CA TYR A 192 -2.58 -8.57 2.65
C TYR A 192 -2.75 -7.75 3.92
N ILE A 193 -3.33 -8.36 4.94
CA ILE A 193 -3.43 -7.82 6.29
C ILE A 193 -2.77 -8.82 7.24
N ASP A 194 -1.72 -8.39 7.94
CA ASP A 194 -0.93 -9.27 8.81
C ASP A 194 -0.40 -10.53 8.09
N GLY A 195 0.00 -10.41 6.83
CA GLY A 195 0.49 -11.53 6.02
C GLY A 195 -0.59 -12.46 5.50
N ARG A 196 -1.88 -12.10 5.60
CA ARG A 196 -3.03 -12.85 5.09
C ARG A 196 -3.70 -12.07 3.98
N ILE A 197 -4.09 -12.78 2.91
CA ILE A 197 -4.77 -12.14 1.79
C ILE A 197 -6.09 -11.50 2.26
N SER A 198 -6.32 -10.26 1.84
CA SER A 198 -7.65 -9.64 1.97
C SER A 198 -8.54 -10.15 0.83
N PRO A 199 -9.70 -10.73 1.11
CA PRO A 199 -10.61 -11.14 0.06
C PRO A 199 -11.34 -9.95 -0.59
N LEU A 200 -11.22 -8.76 0.02
CA LEU A 200 -11.85 -7.53 -0.44
C LEU A 200 -11.09 -6.94 -1.64
N GLN A 201 -11.82 -6.42 -2.62
CA GLN A 201 -11.30 -5.73 -3.80
C GLN A 201 -12.15 -4.50 -4.11
N GLY A 202 -11.61 -3.59 -4.94
CA GLY A 202 -12.34 -2.40 -5.39
C GLY A 202 -12.89 -1.55 -4.23
N ALA A 203 -14.17 -1.17 -4.32
CA ALA A 203 -14.84 -0.32 -3.34
C ALA A 203 -14.86 -0.92 -1.93
N GLN A 204 -15.06 -2.24 -1.79
CA GLN A 204 -15.07 -2.92 -0.50
C GLN A 204 -13.72 -2.85 0.23
N LEU A 205 -12.63 -3.02 -0.52
CA LEU A 205 -11.29 -2.83 0.01
C LEU A 205 -11.04 -1.37 0.41
N ALA A 206 -11.51 -0.43 -0.39
CA ALA A 206 -11.40 0.99 -0.10
C ALA A 206 -12.14 1.37 1.19
N ASP A 207 -13.34 0.87 1.39
CA ASP A 207 -14.12 1.13 2.62
C ASP A 207 -13.48 0.51 3.85
N PHE A 208 -12.98 -0.73 3.73
CA PHE A 208 -12.18 -1.34 4.79
C PHE A 208 -10.93 -0.48 5.12
N LEU A 209 -10.22 0.00 4.11
CA LEU A 209 -9.04 0.85 4.30
C LEU A 209 -9.40 2.22 4.87
N LYS A 210 -10.54 2.80 4.47
CA LYS A 210 -11.08 4.04 5.06
C LYS A 210 -11.43 3.85 6.55
N SER A 211 -12.00 2.69 6.92
CA SER A 211 -12.36 2.38 8.31
C SER A 211 -11.18 1.99 9.20
N THR A 212 -10.02 1.69 8.60
CA THR A 212 -8.81 1.27 9.34
C THR A 212 -7.95 2.49 9.70
N PRO A 213 -7.85 2.88 10.99
CA PRO A 213 -7.03 4.01 11.40
C PRO A 213 -5.54 3.72 11.20
N SER A 214 -4.78 4.69 10.72
CA SER A 214 -3.32 4.58 10.59
C SER A 214 -2.61 4.30 11.92
N SER A 215 -3.21 4.73 13.03
CA SER A 215 -2.69 4.48 14.39
C SER A 215 -2.64 2.99 14.76
N SER A 216 -3.45 2.16 14.12
CA SER A 216 -3.45 0.70 14.28
C SER A 216 -2.46 -0.03 13.36
N ILE A 217 -1.81 0.67 12.43
CA ILE A 217 -0.85 0.12 11.48
C ILE A 217 0.57 0.31 11.99
N GLU A 218 1.38 -0.75 11.99
CA GLU A 218 2.81 -0.69 12.30
C GLU A 218 3.61 -0.23 11.07
N LYS A 219 3.38 -0.92 9.94
CA LYS A 219 4.11 -0.70 8.69
C LYS A 219 3.30 -1.21 7.50
N ILE A 220 3.67 -0.75 6.31
CA ILE A 220 3.17 -1.26 5.03
C ILE A 220 4.36 -1.86 4.29
N GLU A 221 4.25 -3.10 3.86
CA GLU A 221 5.26 -3.80 3.08
C GLU A 221 4.80 -3.89 1.62
N ILE A 222 5.63 -3.43 0.70
CA ILE A 222 5.39 -3.44 -0.74
C ILE A 222 6.34 -4.47 -1.34
N ILE A 223 5.79 -5.57 -1.87
CA ILE A 223 6.54 -6.72 -2.40
C ILE A 223 6.18 -6.85 -3.89
N THR A 224 7.06 -6.41 -4.77
CA THR A 224 6.77 -6.36 -6.22
C THR A 224 6.84 -7.71 -6.92
N ASN A 225 7.73 -8.60 -6.48
CA ASN A 225 7.91 -9.95 -7.04
C ASN A 225 7.91 -11.01 -5.92
N PRO A 226 6.71 -11.36 -5.40
CA PRO A 226 6.60 -12.31 -4.29
C PRO A 226 7.03 -13.72 -4.68
N SER A 227 7.59 -14.46 -3.69
CA SER A 227 7.95 -15.87 -3.86
C SER A 227 6.73 -16.79 -4.02
N ALA A 228 6.95 -18.04 -4.43
CA ALA A 228 5.91 -19.07 -4.59
C ALA A 228 5.11 -19.38 -3.30
N ARG A 229 5.64 -19.04 -2.14
CA ARG A 229 4.95 -19.10 -0.84
C ARG A 229 3.68 -18.25 -0.79
N PHE A 230 3.70 -17.12 -1.47
CA PHE A 230 2.53 -16.23 -1.54
C PHE A 230 1.56 -16.72 -2.62
N ASP A 231 0.30 -16.31 -2.51
CA ASP A 231 -0.69 -16.61 -3.54
C ASP A 231 -0.24 -16.07 -4.90
N ALA A 232 -0.54 -16.81 -5.97
CA ALA A 232 -0.22 -16.35 -7.32
C ALA A 232 -1.06 -15.13 -7.76
N ALA A 233 -2.13 -14.81 -7.04
CA ALA A 233 -2.97 -13.66 -7.30
C ALA A 233 -2.24 -12.33 -7.09
N GLY A 234 -2.55 -11.32 -7.96
CA GLY A 234 -2.01 -9.98 -7.92
C GLY A 234 -0.78 -9.78 -8.80
N THR A 235 -1.00 -9.28 -10.00
CA THR A 235 0.02 -9.08 -11.03
C THR A 235 1.00 -7.95 -10.75
N ALA A 236 0.60 -6.98 -9.90
CA ALA A 236 1.47 -5.89 -9.46
C ALA A 236 2.27 -6.22 -8.19
N GLY A 237 2.11 -7.42 -7.64
CA GLY A 237 2.74 -7.85 -6.40
C GLY A 237 1.79 -7.81 -5.20
N ILE A 238 2.37 -7.66 -4.02
CA ILE A 238 1.66 -7.70 -2.74
C ILE A 238 1.89 -6.39 -1.98
N LEU A 239 0.82 -5.88 -1.41
CA LEU A 239 0.83 -4.79 -0.44
C LEU A 239 0.35 -5.35 0.89
N ASN A 240 1.27 -5.55 1.84
CA ASN A 240 0.95 -6.13 3.14
C ASN A 240 0.86 -5.04 4.22
N ILE A 241 -0.33 -4.83 4.73
CA ILE A 241 -0.60 -3.92 5.84
C ILE A 241 -0.38 -4.68 7.14
N VAL A 242 0.70 -4.39 7.83
CA VAL A 242 1.04 -5.03 9.11
C VAL A 242 0.44 -4.21 10.23
N MET A 243 -0.49 -4.80 10.95
CA MET A 243 -1.12 -4.19 12.10
C MET A 243 -0.18 -4.23 13.31
N LYS A 244 -0.29 -3.26 14.19
CA LYS A 244 0.50 -3.25 15.42
C LYS A 244 0.23 -4.48 16.27
N LYS A 245 1.28 -5.25 16.53
CA LYS A 245 1.28 -6.38 17.46
C LYS A 245 2.28 -6.09 18.56
N ASN A 246 1.85 -6.23 19.79
CA ASN A 246 2.78 -6.08 20.89
C ASN A 246 3.36 -7.43 21.29
N SER A 247 4.66 -7.60 21.11
CA SER A 247 5.39 -8.82 21.48
C SER A 247 5.85 -8.85 22.95
N ASN A 248 5.62 -7.76 23.69
CA ASN A 248 6.18 -7.56 25.02
C ASN A 248 5.30 -8.15 26.14
N TYR A 249 5.93 -8.67 27.21
CA TYR A 249 5.22 -9.07 28.43
C TYR A 249 4.65 -7.82 29.13
N GLY A 250 3.40 -7.89 29.60
CA GLY A 250 2.72 -6.82 30.30
C GLY A 250 1.41 -6.43 29.61
N GLN A 251 0.96 -5.23 29.90
CA GLN A 251 -0.25 -4.67 29.30
C GLN A 251 0.01 -3.25 28.80
N ASN A 252 -0.58 -2.92 27.68
CA ASN A 252 -0.64 -1.57 27.16
C ASN A 252 -1.97 -1.29 26.48
N ALA A 253 -2.31 -0.02 26.44
CA ALA A 253 -3.45 0.49 25.72
C ALA A 253 -3.05 1.76 24.96
N THR A 254 -3.64 1.98 23.80
CA THR A 254 -3.49 3.22 23.05
C THR A 254 -4.88 3.72 22.66
N PHE A 255 -5.14 4.98 22.96
CA PHE A 255 -6.34 5.70 22.56
C PHE A 255 -5.96 6.74 21.52
N GLY A 256 -6.73 6.85 20.47
CA GLY A 256 -6.59 7.88 19.44
C GLY A 256 -7.92 8.57 19.23
N LEU A 257 -7.91 9.90 19.14
CA LEU A 257 -9.04 10.73 18.78
C LEU A 257 -8.59 11.70 17.70
N GLY A 258 -9.38 11.83 16.64
CA GLY A 258 -9.10 12.73 15.54
C GLY A 258 -10.34 13.53 15.15
N TYR A 259 -10.10 14.79 14.80
CA TYR A 259 -11.09 15.66 14.18
C TYR A 259 -10.46 16.33 12.96
N GLY A 260 -11.19 16.32 11.85
CA GLY A 260 -10.81 17.00 10.62
C GLY A 260 -11.95 17.86 10.10
N ASN A 261 -11.61 18.97 9.44
CA ASN A 261 -12.61 19.83 8.81
C ASN A 261 -12.03 20.52 7.57
N GLN A 262 -12.85 20.61 6.53
CA GLN A 262 -12.69 21.53 5.42
C GLN A 262 -14.02 22.23 5.16
N VAL A 263 -14.99 21.58 4.55
CA VAL A 263 -16.39 21.99 4.41
C VAL A 263 -17.21 21.24 5.47
N TYR A 264 -17.01 19.93 5.55
CA TYR A 264 -17.71 19.05 6.49
C TYR A 264 -16.76 18.49 7.55
N GLY A 265 -17.35 18.25 8.74
CA GLY A 265 -16.62 17.67 9.86
C GLY A 265 -16.40 16.17 9.69
N LYS A 266 -15.21 15.70 10.09
CA LYS A 266 -14.82 14.29 10.09
C LYS A 266 -14.26 13.95 11.45
N THR A 267 -14.69 12.83 12.04
CA THR A 267 -14.18 12.37 13.33
C THR A 267 -13.70 10.93 13.21
N ASN A 268 -12.65 10.61 13.88
CA ASN A 268 -12.21 9.23 14.05
C ASN A 268 -11.78 8.95 15.49
N GLY A 269 -12.07 7.73 15.92
CA GLY A 269 -11.64 7.22 17.20
C GLY A 269 -10.90 5.89 17.03
N SER A 270 -9.94 5.61 17.89
CA SER A 270 -9.29 4.31 17.90
C SER A 270 -8.91 3.89 19.31
N PHE A 271 -8.99 2.59 19.54
CA PHE A 271 -8.56 1.95 20.79
C PHE A 271 -7.83 0.67 20.43
N THR A 272 -6.65 0.47 21.01
CA THR A 272 -5.90 -0.77 20.90
C THR A 272 -5.48 -1.22 22.28
N TYR A 273 -5.74 -2.46 22.60
CA TYR A 273 -5.36 -3.11 23.85
C TYR A 273 -4.58 -4.38 23.58
N ASN A 274 -3.53 -4.60 24.35
CA ASN A 274 -2.79 -5.85 24.31
C ASN A 274 -2.33 -6.20 25.74
N ARG A 275 -2.51 -7.47 26.11
CA ARG A 275 -2.03 -8.01 27.39
C ARG A 275 -1.41 -9.38 27.17
N ARG A 276 -0.13 -9.48 27.50
CA ARG A 276 0.59 -10.76 27.52
C ARG A 276 0.97 -11.14 28.93
N LYS A 277 0.44 -12.24 29.42
CA LYS A 277 0.73 -12.79 30.75
C LYS A 277 0.98 -14.29 30.64
N GLY A 278 2.20 -14.73 30.99
CA GLY A 278 2.58 -16.13 30.92
C GLY A 278 2.45 -16.68 29.49
N LYS A 279 1.64 -17.73 29.33
CA LYS A 279 1.40 -18.41 28.05
C LYS A 279 0.31 -17.77 27.19
N THR A 280 -0.35 -16.74 27.67
CA THR A 280 -1.53 -16.16 27.02
C THR A 280 -1.26 -14.73 26.55
N ASN A 281 -1.65 -14.43 25.33
CA ASN A 281 -1.66 -13.09 24.74
C ASN A 281 -3.09 -12.75 24.29
N VAL A 282 -3.70 -11.71 24.86
CA VAL A 282 -5.02 -11.21 24.49
C VAL A 282 -4.85 -9.85 23.86
N TYR A 283 -5.51 -9.62 22.75
CA TYR A 283 -5.47 -8.33 22.05
C TYR A 283 -6.85 -7.95 21.53
N ALA A 284 -7.10 -6.64 21.48
CA ALA A 284 -8.28 -6.05 20.91
C ALA A 284 -7.93 -4.73 20.23
N THR A 285 -8.58 -4.47 19.11
CA THR A 285 -8.51 -3.20 18.39
C THR A 285 -9.92 -2.80 18.02
N TYR A 286 -10.24 -1.53 18.22
CA TYR A 286 -11.47 -0.90 17.76
C TYR A 286 -11.11 0.39 17.04
N GLY A 287 -11.81 0.69 15.96
CA GLY A 287 -11.71 1.96 15.24
C GLY A 287 -13.07 2.39 14.73
N ASN A 288 -13.30 3.67 14.65
CA ASN A 288 -14.44 4.23 13.97
C ASN A 288 -14.03 5.40 13.07
N ASN A 289 -14.86 5.68 12.08
CA ASN A 289 -14.76 6.86 11.22
C ASN A 289 -16.17 7.36 10.92
N PHE A 290 -16.40 8.65 11.15
CA PHE A 290 -17.63 9.34 10.81
C PHE A 290 -17.26 10.59 10.04
N GLY A 291 -17.88 10.82 8.89
CA GLY A 291 -17.58 12.00 8.11
C GLY A 291 -18.54 12.19 6.96
N GLU A 292 -18.56 13.40 6.49
CA GLU A 292 -19.20 13.80 5.25
C GLU A 292 -18.14 14.32 4.30
N ASP A 293 -18.25 13.97 3.02
CA ASP A 293 -17.38 14.42 1.94
C ASP A 293 -18.22 14.96 0.80
N TRP A 294 -17.83 16.08 0.22
CA TRP A 294 -18.42 16.51 -1.04
C TRP A 294 -17.52 16.14 -2.21
N GLY A 295 -18.15 15.84 -3.34
CA GLY A 295 -17.50 15.60 -4.63
C GLY A 295 -18.07 16.51 -5.72
N TYR A 296 -17.27 16.76 -6.73
CA TYR A 296 -17.71 17.40 -7.97
C TYR A 296 -17.05 16.68 -9.15
N MET A 297 -17.86 16.26 -10.09
CA MET A 297 -17.42 15.64 -11.35
C MET A 297 -17.97 16.43 -12.53
N HIS A 298 -17.15 16.60 -13.55
CA HIS A 298 -17.50 17.21 -14.81
C HIS A 298 -17.06 16.29 -15.94
N PHE A 299 -18.00 15.90 -16.80
CA PHE A 299 -17.78 15.11 -18.00
C PHE A 299 -18.33 15.87 -19.20
N TYR A 300 -17.46 16.34 -20.06
CA TYR A 300 -17.83 16.83 -21.37
C TYR A 300 -17.63 15.69 -22.38
N LYS A 301 -18.69 15.27 -23.06
CA LYS A 301 -18.69 14.16 -24.03
C LYS A 301 -19.19 14.68 -25.37
N GLU A 302 -18.55 14.21 -26.45
CA GLU A 302 -19.03 14.38 -27.83
C GLU A 302 -19.15 13.00 -28.47
N GLN A 303 -20.30 12.73 -29.09
CA GLN A 303 -20.59 11.49 -29.78
C GLN A 303 -21.71 11.71 -30.80
N ASN A 304 -21.54 11.23 -32.03
CA ASN A 304 -22.53 11.32 -33.10
C ASN A 304 -23.05 12.77 -33.29
N ASP A 305 -22.12 13.73 -33.31
CA ASP A 305 -22.40 15.16 -33.44
C ASP A 305 -23.26 15.76 -32.31
N ILE A 306 -23.41 15.06 -31.19
CA ILE A 306 -24.12 15.52 -30.00
C ILE A 306 -23.09 15.70 -28.87
N PHE A 307 -23.20 16.82 -28.15
CA PHE A 307 -22.45 17.03 -26.92
C PHE A 307 -23.33 16.84 -25.68
N PHE A 308 -22.67 16.41 -24.59
CA PHE A 308 -23.23 16.27 -23.25
C PHE A 308 -22.27 16.94 -22.25
N ASP A 309 -22.72 18.02 -21.60
CA ASP A 309 -21.90 18.75 -20.61
C ASP A 309 -22.37 18.43 -19.19
N GLN A 310 -22.06 17.24 -18.71
CA GLN A 310 -22.52 16.73 -17.41
C GLN A 310 -21.74 17.31 -16.25
N ARG A 311 -22.42 17.90 -15.28
CA ARG A 311 -21.87 18.44 -14.03
C ARG A 311 -22.62 17.88 -12.85
N THR A 312 -21.94 17.07 -12.04
CA THR A 312 -22.54 16.36 -10.91
C THR A 312 -21.87 16.77 -9.60
N TYR A 313 -22.67 17.06 -8.59
CA TYR A 313 -22.26 17.29 -7.21
C TYR A 313 -22.72 16.11 -6.38
N SER A 314 -21.87 15.64 -5.46
CA SER A 314 -22.21 14.59 -4.52
C SER A 314 -21.92 15.01 -3.08
N LEU A 315 -22.74 14.54 -2.16
CA LEU A 315 -22.53 14.55 -0.72
C LEU A 315 -22.56 13.11 -0.23
N ASP A 316 -21.43 12.64 0.21
CA ASP A 316 -21.26 11.29 0.72
C ASP A 316 -21.12 11.31 2.25
N LYS A 317 -21.93 10.49 2.95
CA LYS A 317 -21.87 10.32 4.40
C LYS A 317 -21.42 8.91 4.72
N ASP A 318 -20.27 8.79 5.34
CA ASP A 318 -19.65 7.53 5.72
C ASP A 318 -19.66 7.36 7.23
N GLN A 319 -20.21 6.25 7.72
CA GLN A 319 -20.15 5.82 9.11
C GLN A 319 -19.62 4.40 9.16
N SER A 320 -18.47 4.20 9.79
CA SER A 320 -17.87 2.88 9.84
C SER A 320 -17.26 2.55 11.20
N HIS A 321 -17.34 1.26 11.54
CA HIS A 321 -16.80 0.69 12.75
C HIS A 321 -15.97 -0.55 12.40
N TYR A 322 -14.75 -0.60 12.87
CA TYR A 322 -13.86 -1.75 12.76
C TYR A 322 -13.59 -2.34 14.13
N GLY A 323 -13.74 -3.63 14.28
CA GLY A 323 -13.42 -4.38 15.49
C GLY A 323 -12.53 -5.59 15.18
N LYS A 324 -11.54 -5.86 16.02
CA LYS A 324 -10.75 -7.09 16.02
C LYS A 324 -10.44 -7.50 17.44
N ALA A 325 -10.65 -8.75 17.78
CA ALA A 325 -10.24 -9.32 19.07
C ALA A 325 -9.64 -10.71 18.85
N GLY A 326 -8.69 -11.08 19.69
CA GLY A 326 -8.06 -12.38 19.59
C GLY A 326 -7.30 -12.79 20.83
N ILE A 327 -7.02 -14.08 20.89
CA ILE A 327 -6.24 -14.72 21.92
C ILE A 327 -5.25 -15.70 21.30
N ASP A 328 -3.98 -15.61 21.71
CA ASP A 328 -2.97 -16.61 21.39
C ASP A 328 -2.57 -17.32 22.68
N ILE A 329 -2.56 -18.64 22.66
CA ILE A 329 -2.20 -19.50 23.79
C ILE A 329 -1.00 -20.36 23.41
N SER A 330 0.15 -20.11 24.05
CA SER A 330 1.31 -21.00 23.96
C SER A 330 1.08 -22.21 24.87
N ILE A 331 0.73 -23.35 24.30
CA ILE A 331 0.52 -24.60 25.03
C ILE A 331 1.84 -24.97 25.74
N ASN A 332 2.92 -24.87 24.96
CA ASN A 332 4.30 -25.00 25.44
C ASN A 332 5.22 -24.13 24.58
N ASP A 333 6.54 -24.19 24.76
CA ASP A 333 7.51 -23.38 24.03
C ASP A 333 7.52 -23.64 22.50
N LYS A 334 7.01 -24.80 22.06
CA LYS A 334 6.98 -25.21 20.65
C LYS A 334 5.61 -25.04 19.99
N ASN A 335 4.51 -24.95 20.75
CA ASN A 335 3.16 -25.01 20.22
C ASN A 335 2.34 -23.79 20.63
N THR A 336 1.75 -23.11 19.68
CA THR A 336 0.85 -21.96 19.90
C THR A 336 -0.43 -22.15 19.09
N ILE A 337 -1.57 -21.92 19.72
CA ILE A 337 -2.89 -21.81 19.08
C ILE A 337 -3.37 -20.38 19.21
N GLY A 338 -3.90 -19.84 18.12
CA GLY A 338 -4.53 -18.53 18.08
C GLY A 338 -5.96 -18.60 17.57
N ILE A 339 -6.84 -17.79 18.16
CA ILE A 339 -8.19 -17.57 17.69
C ILE A 339 -8.41 -16.07 17.60
N SER A 340 -8.99 -15.59 16.51
CA SER A 340 -9.34 -14.17 16.37
C SER A 340 -10.62 -13.99 15.57
N VAL A 341 -11.36 -12.94 15.91
CA VAL A 341 -12.53 -12.48 15.18
C VAL A 341 -12.31 -11.03 14.78
N ASN A 342 -12.84 -10.65 13.64
CA ASN A 342 -12.87 -9.27 13.16
C ASN A 342 -14.21 -8.93 12.54
N THR A 343 -14.57 -7.67 12.60
CA THR A 343 -15.77 -7.13 11.98
C THR A 343 -15.48 -5.76 11.38
N ASN A 344 -16.15 -5.44 10.30
CA ASN A 344 -16.26 -4.08 9.79
C ASN A 344 -17.73 -3.85 9.42
N VAL A 345 -18.34 -2.85 10.03
CA VAL A 345 -19.74 -2.45 9.80
C VAL A 345 -19.69 -1.03 9.26
N ALA A 346 -20.27 -0.79 8.09
CA ALA A 346 -20.28 0.52 7.47
C ALA A 346 -21.67 0.83 6.90
N ASN A 347 -22.17 2.02 7.21
CA ASN A 347 -23.34 2.62 6.61
C ASN A 347 -22.88 3.76 5.69
N ASN A 348 -23.38 3.75 4.47
CA ASN A 348 -23.03 4.71 3.43
C ASN A 348 -24.30 5.34 2.91
N PHE A 349 -24.35 6.67 2.93
CA PHE A 349 -25.38 7.45 2.27
C PHE A 349 -24.72 8.37 1.26
N SER A 350 -25.24 8.40 0.04
CA SER A 350 -24.78 9.29 -1.02
C SER A 350 -25.97 10.01 -1.67
N ASP A 351 -25.90 11.33 -1.75
CA ASP A 351 -26.85 12.16 -2.48
C ASP A 351 -26.10 12.91 -3.57
N SER A 352 -26.35 12.56 -4.81
CA SER A 352 -25.79 13.23 -5.96
C SER A 352 -26.86 13.82 -6.86
N HIS A 353 -26.57 15.01 -7.38
CA HIS A 353 -27.43 15.67 -8.34
C HIS A 353 -26.60 16.39 -9.39
N GLY A 354 -27.10 16.39 -10.60
CA GLY A 354 -26.38 16.95 -11.73
C GLY A 354 -27.27 17.49 -12.80
N SER A 355 -26.69 18.33 -13.64
CA SER A 355 -27.29 18.90 -14.81
C SER A 355 -26.43 18.58 -16.02
N THR A 356 -27.06 18.10 -17.08
CA THR A 356 -26.43 17.74 -18.34
C THR A 356 -27.11 18.44 -19.49
N PRO A 357 -26.65 19.63 -19.89
CA PRO A 357 -27.01 20.23 -21.18
C PRO A 357 -26.65 19.31 -22.34
N ILE A 358 -27.58 19.14 -23.27
CA ILE A 358 -27.49 18.27 -24.45
C ILE A 358 -27.79 19.15 -25.70
N GLY A 359 -26.93 19.05 -26.71
CA GLY A 359 -27.10 19.82 -27.94
C GLY A 359 -26.23 19.31 -29.06
N SER A 360 -26.35 19.92 -30.24
CA SER A 360 -25.53 19.58 -31.40
C SER A 360 -24.17 20.27 -31.36
N VAL A 361 -23.13 19.59 -31.78
CA VAL A 361 -21.74 20.12 -31.92
C VAL A 361 -21.66 21.12 -33.10
N ALA A 362 -22.67 21.19 -33.97
CA ALA A 362 -22.70 22.11 -35.11
C ALA A 362 -22.60 23.59 -34.68
N LEU A 363 -21.82 24.36 -35.42
CA LEU A 363 -21.52 25.75 -35.10
C LEU A 363 -22.84 26.58 -35.07
N GLY A 364 -23.15 27.22 -33.94
CA GLY A 364 -24.35 27.99 -33.76
C GLY A 364 -25.58 27.20 -33.31
N ALA A 365 -25.48 25.88 -33.13
CA ALA A 365 -26.52 25.10 -32.51
C ALA A 365 -26.58 25.42 -30.99
N GLY A 366 -27.81 25.55 -30.46
CA GLY A 366 -28.05 25.80 -29.05
C GLY A 366 -28.11 24.51 -28.23
N ILE A 367 -28.53 24.65 -26.99
CA ILE A 367 -28.89 23.52 -26.11
C ILE A 367 -30.30 23.08 -26.54
N ASP A 368 -30.48 21.82 -26.90
CA ASP A 368 -31.75 21.23 -27.29
C ASP A 368 -32.58 20.87 -26.06
N SER A 369 -31.91 20.28 -25.07
CA SER A 369 -32.50 19.89 -23.80
C SER A 369 -31.47 19.83 -22.68
N THR A 370 -31.95 19.76 -21.46
CA THR A 370 -31.09 19.54 -20.28
C THR A 370 -31.65 18.37 -19.47
N LEU A 371 -30.81 17.36 -19.20
CA LEU A 371 -31.14 16.32 -18.23
C LEU A 371 -30.76 16.81 -16.83
N GLU A 372 -31.74 16.92 -15.95
CA GLU A 372 -31.57 17.06 -14.51
C GLU A 372 -31.70 15.67 -13.90
N ALA A 373 -30.58 15.14 -13.39
CA ALA A 373 -30.49 13.77 -12.83
C ALA A 373 -30.06 13.82 -11.38
N GLY A 374 -30.62 12.91 -10.59
CA GLY A 374 -30.21 12.65 -9.20
C GLY A 374 -29.90 11.17 -8.97
N SER A 375 -29.16 10.89 -7.91
CA SER A 375 -28.97 9.54 -7.41
C SER A 375 -28.86 9.60 -5.88
N ILE A 376 -29.87 9.09 -5.20
CA ILE A 376 -29.93 9.03 -3.73
C ILE A 376 -29.77 7.57 -3.34
N SER A 377 -28.66 7.27 -2.70
CA SER A 377 -28.24 5.92 -2.35
C SER A 377 -28.09 5.78 -0.84
N ASP A 378 -28.73 4.76 -0.28
CA ASP A 378 -28.65 4.39 1.14
C ASP A 378 -28.35 2.90 1.27
N GLY A 379 -27.29 2.57 1.97
CA GLY A 379 -26.87 1.18 2.06
C GLY A 379 -25.90 0.89 3.21
N TYR A 380 -25.66 -0.41 3.39
CA TYR A 380 -24.68 -0.88 4.36
C TYR A 380 -23.73 -1.92 3.74
N ARG A 381 -22.57 -2.04 4.37
CA ARG A 381 -21.56 -3.07 4.05
C ARG A 381 -21.01 -3.63 5.33
N ASN A 382 -21.41 -4.85 5.66
CA ASN A 382 -21.01 -5.54 6.86
C ASN A 382 -20.10 -6.71 6.50
N ASN A 383 -19.00 -6.87 7.22
CA ASN A 383 -18.22 -8.08 7.13
C ASN A 383 -17.86 -8.62 8.51
N TYR A 384 -17.83 -9.92 8.61
CA TYR A 384 -17.49 -10.67 9.82
C TYR A 384 -16.48 -11.74 9.45
N GLY A 385 -15.40 -11.84 10.19
CA GLY A 385 -14.35 -12.81 9.94
C GLY A 385 -13.95 -13.55 11.21
N ALA A 386 -13.64 -14.83 11.07
CA ALA A 386 -13.07 -15.66 12.11
C ALA A 386 -11.81 -16.36 11.59
N ASN A 387 -10.81 -16.49 12.45
CA ASN A 387 -9.57 -17.20 12.15
C ASN A 387 -9.19 -18.10 13.32
N VAL A 388 -8.80 -19.31 13.00
CA VAL A 388 -8.13 -20.25 13.91
C VAL A 388 -6.79 -20.59 13.30
N ASN A 389 -5.72 -20.48 14.08
CA ASN A 389 -4.39 -20.79 13.63
C ASN A 389 -3.63 -21.65 14.65
N TYR A 390 -2.76 -22.48 14.12
CA TYR A 390 -1.84 -23.31 14.89
C TYR A 390 -0.44 -23.16 14.36
N GLN A 391 0.53 -22.99 15.24
CA GLN A 391 1.96 -22.92 14.94
C GLN A 391 2.74 -23.89 15.81
N TRP A 392 3.52 -24.74 15.16
CA TRP A 392 4.53 -25.58 15.81
C TRP A 392 5.93 -25.16 15.38
N LYS A 393 6.84 -25.01 16.34
CA LYS A 393 8.27 -24.73 16.14
C LYS A 393 9.10 -25.89 16.66
N GLY A 394 9.76 -26.59 15.76
CA GLY A 394 10.66 -27.68 16.08
C GLY A 394 12.10 -27.22 16.21
N GLU A 395 12.99 -28.17 16.39
CA GLU A 395 14.45 -27.94 16.37
C GLU A 395 14.94 -27.73 14.94
N ASN A 396 16.09 -27.06 14.78
CA ASN A 396 16.72 -26.78 13.49
C ASN A 396 15.79 -25.97 12.56
N ASP A 397 15.09 -24.95 13.11
CA ASP A 397 14.20 -24.03 12.38
C ASP A 397 13.04 -24.72 11.63
N LYS A 398 12.66 -25.92 12.08
CA LYS A 398 11.45 -26.56 11.58
C LYS A 398 10.23 -25.80 12.07
N GLU A 399 9.33 -25.46 11.16
CA GLU A 399 8.09 -24.78 11.49
C GLU A 399 6.94 -25.39 10.69
N PHE A 400 5.83 -25.65 11.38
CA PHE A 400 4.58 -26.07 10.76
C PHE A 400 3.48 -25.12 11.19
N THR A 401 2.72 -24.58 10.24
CA THR A 401 1.58 -23.71 10.50
C THR A 401 0.35 -24.18 9.78
N VAL A 402 -0.80 -24.06 10.46
CA VAL A 402 -2.12 -24.26 9.86
C VAL A 402 -2.97 -23.04 10.17
N ASP A 403 -3.61 -22.51 9.15
CA ASP A 403 -4.53 -21.37 9.24
C ASP A 403 -5.87 -21.76 8.63
N ALA A 404 -6.97 -21.57 9.38
CA ALA A 404 -8.34 -21.69 8.89
C ALA A 404 -9.04 -20.33 9.04
N ASN A 405 -9.60 -19.81 7.96
CA ASN A 405 -10.29 -18.54 7.93
C ASN A 405 -11.69 -18.73 7.36
N TYR A 406 -12.66 -18.05 7.95
CA TYR A 406 -14.02 -17.94 7.45
C TYR A 406 -14.46 -16.49 7.47
N GLY A 407 -15.11 -16.02 6.42
CA GLY A 407 -15.60 -14.65 6.29
C GLY A 407 -16.93 -14.58 5.59
N ILE A 408 -17.82 -13.72 6.11
CA ILE A 408 -19.11 -13.38 5.52
C ILE A 408 -19.13 -11.90 5.22
N TYR A 409 -19.61 -11.55 4.02
CA TYR A 409 -19.82 -10.18 3.57
C TYR A 409 -21.29 -10.05 3.20
N ASP A 410 -21.94 -9.05 3.78
CA ASP A 410 -23.33 -8.72 3.56
C ASP A 410 -23.44 -7.24 3.18
N ILE A 411 -23.94 -6.99 1.96
CA ILE A 411 -23.96 -5.68 1.33
C ILE A 411 -25.36 -5.46 0.78
N ASP A 412 -25.97 -4.37 1.18
CA ASP A 412 -27.27 -3.94 0.67
C ASP A 412 -27.17 -2.46 0.26
N ASN A 413 -27.86 -2.10 -0.82
CA ASN A 413 -27.93 -0.74 -1.28
C ASN A 413 -29.26 -0.48 -2.00
N LYS A 414 -29.96 0.56 -1.58
CA LYS A 414 -31.14 1.11 -2.24
C LYS A 414 -30.78 2.42 -2.90
N ASN A 415 -31.08 2.53 -4.18
CA ASN A 415 -30.75 3.71 -4.95
C ASN A 415 -32.00 4.20 -5.70
N PHE A 416 -32.41 5.45 -5.44
CA PHE A 416 -33.46 6.15 -6.15
C PHE A 416 -32.83 7.17 -7.13
N GLN A 417 -33.28 7.16 -8.38
CA GLN A 417 -32.70 7.94 -9.48
C GLN A 417 -33.82 8.72 -10.21
N PRO A 418 -34.10 9.98 -9.83
CA PRO A 418 -34.96 10.88 -10.58
C PRO A 418 -34.21 11.43 -11.81
N ASN A 419 -34.90 11.44 -12.97
CA ASN A 419 -34.38 11.98 -14.23
C ASN A 419 -35.46 12.83 -14.90
N ARG A 420 -35.17 14.12 -15.14
CA ARG A 420 -36.08 15.10 -15.72
C ARG A 420 -35.43 15.75 -16.94
N TYR A 421 -36.09 15.64 -18.08
CA TYR A 421 -35.63 16.29 -19.30
C TYR A 421 -36.35 17.60 -19.49
N ILE A 422 -35.58 18.68 -19.53
CA ILE A 422 -36.09 20.07 -19.71
C ILE A 422 -35.70 20.53 -21.12
N GLY A 423 -36.68 20.96 -21.90
CA GLY A 423 -36.44 21.51 -23.23
C GLY A 423 -35.76 22.87 -23.20
N SER A 424 -35.25 23.33 -24.34
CA SER A 424 -34.61 24.65 -24.50
C SER A 424 -35.52 25.82 -24.09
N ASN A 425 -36.84 25.64 -24.12
CA ASN A 425 -37.84 26.62 -23.69
C ASN A 425 -38.14 26.56 -22.16
N GLY A 426 -37.47 25.72 -21.42
CA GLY A 426 -37.70 25.53 -19.98
C GLY A 426 -38.86 24.60 -19.60
N ASN A 427 -39.55 24.02 -20.56
CA ASN A 427 -40.67 23.10 -20.29
C ASN A 427 -40.17 21.70 -20.00
N LEU A 428 -40.85 20.99 -19.08
CA LEU A 428 -40.61 19.57 -18.85
C LEU A 428 -41.02 18.76 -20.09
N LEU A 429 -40.07 18.03 -20.68
CA LEU A 429 -40.34 17.16 -21.83
C LEU A 429 -40.85 15.81 -21.37
N HIS A 430 -40.14 15.18 -20.44
CA HIS A 430 -40.52 13.92 -19.77
C HIS A 430 -39.74 13.74 -18.48
N GLU A 431 -40.27 12.87 -17.64
CA GLU A 431 -39.65 12.46 -16.38
C GLU A 431 -39.63 10.93 -16.30
N ARG A 432 -38.51 10.39 -15.85
CA ARG A 432 -38.29 8.94 -15.64
C ARG A 432 -37.56 8.72 -14.34
N ASN A 433 -38.25 8.08 -13.43
CA ASN A 433 -37.69 7.79 -12.12
C ASN A 433 -37.45 6.29 -11.96
N TYR A 434 -36.32 5.93 -11.44
CA TYR A 434 -35.92 4.55 -11.23
C TYR A 434 -35.59 4.30 -9.76
N GLN A 435 -35.83 3.08 -9.30
CA GLN A 435 -35.33 2.58 -8.05
C GLN A 435 -34.67 1.23 -8.27
N ASN A 436 -33.48 1.07 -7.77
CA ASN A 436 -32.81 -0.23 -7.76
C ASN A 436 -32.39 -0.62 -6.33
N ASN A 437 -32.61 -1.88 -5.99
CA ASN A 437 -32.22 -2.48 -4.73
C ASN A 437 -31.23 -3.60 -5.05
N THR A 438 -30.02 -3.51 -4.52
CA THR A 438 -28.98 -4.53 -4.71
C THR A 438 -28.67 -5.18 -3.38
N ALA A 439 -28.64 -6.50 -3.35
CA ALA A 439 -28.19 -7.28 -2.22
C ALA A 439 -27.08 -8.24 -2.67
N THR A 440 -25.97 -8.26 -1.94
CA THR A 440 -24.82 -9.13 -2.23
C THR A 440 -24.36 -9.82 -0.97
N GLN A 441 -24.35 -11.15 -1.00
CA GLN A 441 -23.78 -11.98 0.05
C GLN A 441 -22.58 -12.76 -0.48
N ILE A 442 -21.44 -12.71 0.23
CA ILE A 442 -20.24 -13.46 -0.14
C ILE A 442 -19.74 -14.24 1.06
N ASP A 443 -19.61 -15.56 0.89
CA ASP A 443 -19.04 -16.48 1.88
C ASP A 443 -17.68 -16.97 1.39
N ILE A 444 -16.66 -16.86 2.25
CA ILE A 444 -15.29 -17.24 1.93
C ILE A 444 -14.73 -18.17 3.00
N SER A 445 -14.29 -19.35 2.60
CA SER A 445 -13.57 -20.31 3.44
C SER A 445 -12.18 -20.56 2.89
N VAL A 446 -11.16 -20.47 3.74
CA VAL A 446 -9.76 -20.71 3.37
C VAL A 446 -9.11 -21.60 4.42
N VAL A 447 -8.45 -22.66 3.97
CA VAL A 447 -7.56 -23.48 4.80
C VAL A 447 -6.19 -23.52 4.15
N ARG A 448 -5.15 -23.28 4.93
CA ARG A 448 -3.77 -23.28 4.50
C ARG A 448 -2.90 -24.04 5.49
N ALA A 449 -1.94 -24.84 4.99
CA ALA A 449 -0.91 -25.50 5.77
C ALA A 449 0.45 -25.27 5.13
N ASP A 450 1.42 -24.84 5.94
CA ASP A 450 2.80 -24.58 5.50
C ASP A 450 3.80 -25.32 6.39
N TYR A 451 4.83 -25.90 5.79
CA TYR A 451 5.94 -26.52 6.48
C TYR A 451 7.26 -25.98 5.97
N SER A 452 8.15 -25.59 6.88
CA SER A 452 9.51 -25.15 6.55
C SER A 452 10.55 -25.91 7.38
N PHE A 453 11.72 -26.18 6.76
CA PHE A 453 12.85 -26.85 7.41
C PHE A 453 14.16 -26.52 6.70
N ASN A 454 15.26 -26.61 7.44
CA ASN A 454 16.60 -26.47 6.89
C ASN A 454 17.22 -27.85 6.64
N TRP A 455 17.78 -28.06 5.43
CA TRP A 455 18.52 -29.24 5.07
C TRP A 455 19.78 -28.88 4.27
N LYS A 456 20.94 -29.25 4.74
CA LYS A 456 22.26 -28.95 4.11
C LYS A 456 22.43 -27.46 3.74
N LYS A 457 22.12 -26.55 4.65
CA LYS A 457 22.19 -25.09 4.46
C LYS A 457 21.18 -24.51 3.44
N ILE A 458 20.26 -25.34 2.97
CA ILE A 458 19.15 -24.92 2.12
C ILE A 458 17.90 -24.89 2.98
N LYS A 459 17.17 -23.77 2.93
CA LYS A 459 15.84 -23.65 3.52
C LYS A 459 14.81 -24.14 2.50
N TRP A 460 14.03 -25.11 2.89
CA TRP A 460 12.90 -25.65 2.14
C TRP A 460 11.59 -25.19 2.75
N GLU A 461 10.65 -24.80 1.91
CA GLU A 461 9.30 -24.45 2.30
C GLU A 461 8.33 -25.12 1.33
N ALA A 462 7.30 -25.76 1.86
CA ALA A 462 6.22 -26.35 1.07
C ALA A 462 4.88 -26.08 1.76
N GLY A 463 3.83 -25.96 0.99
CA GLY A 463 2.50 -25.74 1.56
C GLY A 463 1.38 -26.03 0.58
N MET A 464 0.19 -26.10 1.15
CA MET A 464 -1.07 -26.33 0.44
C MET A 464 -2.12 -25.32 0.90
N LYS A 465 -3.01 -24.95 -0.02
CA LYS A 465 -4.12 -24.04 0.27
C LYS A 465 -5.38 -24.50 -0.47
N GLY A 466 -6.49 -24.52 0.22
CA GLY A 466 -7.82 -24.66 -0.35
C GLY A 466 -8.65 -23.41 -0.07
N THR A 467 -9.31 -22.89 -1.08
CA THR A 467 -10.22 -21.75 -0.99
C THR A 467 -11.55 -22.11 -1.63
N GLN A 468 -12.64 -21.76 -0.98
CA GLN A 468 -14.01 -21.83 -1.49
C GLN A 468 -14.66 -20.47 -1.33
N VAL A 469 -15.25 -19.96 -2.40
CA VAL A 469 -16.03 -18.71 -2.40
C VAL A 469 -17.39 -18.98 -2.99
N ASN A 470 -18.44 -18.49 -2.35
CA ASN A 470 -19.79 -18.46 -2.86
C ASN A 470 -20.29 -17.02 -2.82
N THR A 471 -20.83 -16.55 -3.93
CA THR A 471 -21.37 -15.20 -4.05
C THR A 471 -22.78 -15.29 -4.57
N ASN A 472 -23.70 -14.60 -3.90
CA ASN A 472 -25.09 -14.44 -4.31
C ASN A 472 -25.38 -12.94 -4.44
N ASN A 473 -25.74 -12.52 -5.64
CA ASN A 473 -26.08 -11.14 -5.95
C ASN A 473 -27.50 -11.08 -6.45
N LYS A 474 -28.26 -10.09 -5.96
CA LYS A 474 -29.63 -9.84 -6.37
C LYS A 474 -29.78 -8.38 -6.77
N LEU A 475 -30.45 -8.12 -7.89
CA LEU A 475 -30.87 -6.79 -8.34
C LEU A 475 -32.37 -6.80 -8.58
N ASP A 476 -33.11 -6.01 -7.81
CA ASP A 476 -34.49 -5.67 -8.07
C ASP A 476 -34.53 -4.27 -8.66
N PHE A 477 -34.94 -4.13 -9.91
CA PHE A 477 -35.03 -2.86 -10.64
C PHE A 477 -36.48 -2.49 -10.90
N PHE A 478 -36.82 -1.23 -10.57
CA PHE A 478 -38.19 -0.72 -10.67
C PHE A 478 -38.21 0.58 -11.49
N ASN A 479 -39.22 0.72 -12.31
CA ASN A 479 -39.70 2.00 -12.83
C ASN A 479 -40.65 2.62 -11.80
N VAL A 480 -40.44 3.87 -11.45
CA VAL A 480 -41.28 4.58 -10.46
C VAL A 480 -42.29 5.40 -11.21
N VAL A 481 -43.56 5.01 -11.13
CA VAL A 481 -44.68 5.66 -11.80
C VAL A 481 -45.60 6.27 -10.73
N GLY A 482 -45.54 7.57 -10.56
CA GLY A 482 -46.18 8.24 -9.44
C GLY A 482 -45.60 7.77 -8.10
N ASN A 483 -46.40 7.08 -7.29
CA ASN A 483 -45.96 6.47 -6.02
C ASN A 483 -45.77 4.94 -6.10
N ASP A 484 -45.99 4.34 -7.26
CA ASP A 484 -45.96 2.90 -7.43
C ASP A 484 -44.59 2.45 -8.00
N LEU A 485 -44.15 1.25 -7.56
CA LEU A 485 -42.95 0.59 -8.03
C LEU A 485 -43.32 -0.52 -9.01
N GLU A 486 -43.04 -0.32 -10.31
CA GLU A 486 -43.25 -1.29 -11.35
C GLU A 486 -41.96 -2.05 -11.64
N VAL A 487 -41.96 -3.39 -11.48
CA VAL A 487 -40.76 -4.20 -11.73
C VAL A 487 -40.35 -4.15 -13.18
N ASP A 488 -39.10 -3.78 -13.46
CA ASP A 488 -38.50 -3.96 -14.79
C ASP A 488 -37.97 -5.38 -14.94
N SER A 489 -38.71 -6.20 -15.70
CA SER A 489 -38.37 -7.62 -15.89
C SER A 489 -37.10 -7.85 -16.70
N ASN A 490 -36.63 -6.86 -17.48
CA ASN A 490 -35.42 -6.98 -18.28
C ASN A 490 -34.15 -6.70 -17.44
N LEU A 491 -34.26 -5.89 -16.39
CA LEU A 491 -33.15 -5.50 -15.54
C LEU A 491 -33.11 -6.25 -14.21
N THR A 492 -34.29 -6.73 -13.73
CA THR A 492 -34.38 -7.52 -12.48
C THR A 492 -33.83 -8.92 -12.68
N ASN A 493 -32.78 -9.28 -11.91
CA ASN A 493 -32.13 -10.58 -12.02
C ASN A 493 -31.31 -10.91 -10.76
N SER A 494 -30.83 -12.16 -10.68
CA SER A 494 -29.85 -12.59 -9.70
C SER A 494 -28.68 -13.34 -10.33
N PHE A 495 -27.49 -13.22 -9.76
CA PHE A 495 -26.28 -13.85 -10.24
C PHE A 495 -25.59 -14.61 -9.11
N GLU A 496 -25.47 -15.94 -9.25
CA GLU A 496 -24.69 -16.76 -8.37
C GLU A 496 -23.33 -17.06 -8.96
N TYR A 497 -22.26 -16.95 -8.14
CA TYR A 497 -20.93 -17.34 -8.55
C TYR A 497 -20.25 -18.17 -7.45
N LYS A 498 -19.70 -19.34 -7.87
CA LYS A 498 -19.02 -20.29 -7.00
C LYS A 498 -17.60 -20.50 -7.54
N GLU A 499 -16.59 -20.35 -6.67
CA GLU A 499 -15.21 -20.58 -7.05
C GLU A 499 -14.50 -21.45 -6.03
N ARG A 500 -13.73 -22.42 -6.51
CA ARG A 500 -12.83 -23.24 -5.71
C ARG A 500 -11.44 -23.19 -6.28
N VAL A 501 -10.45 -22.85 -5.43
CA VAL A 501 -9.03 -22.84 -5.79
C VAL A 501 -8.28 -23.80 -4.89
N LEU A 502 -7.60 -24.79 -5.46
CA LEU A 502 -6.67 -25.68 -4.79
C LEU A 502 -5.27 -25.34 -5.26
N ALA A 503 -4.36 -25.11 -4.30
CA ALA A 503 -2.99 -24.73 -4.59
C ALA A 503 -1.99 -25.55 -3.78
N ALA A 504 -0.84 -25.82 -4.38
CA ALA A 504 0.32 -26.40 -3.69
C ALA A 504 1.58 -25.67 -4.18
N TYR A 505 2.56 -25.51 -3.29
CA TYR A 505 3.83 -24.88 -3.64
C TYR A 505 5.00 -25.56 -2.99
N ALA A 506 6.16 -25.42 -3.63
CA ALA A 506 7.47 -25.73 -3.06
C ALA A 506 8.43 -24.58 -3.35
N ASN A 507 9.27 -24.25 -2.39
CA ASN A 507 10.24 -23.17 -2.46
C ASN A 507 11.55 -23.64 -1.80
N ALA A 508 12.69 -23.31 -2.42
CA ALA A 508 14.02 -23.56 -1.87
C ALA A 508 14.83 -22.27 -1.92
N SER A 509 15.58 -21.99 -0.86
CA SER A 509 16.46 -20.83 -0.80
C SER A 509 17.75 -21.17 -0.07
N GLY A 510 18.84 -20.51 -0.48
CA GLY A 510 20.15 -20.76 0.10
C GLY A 510 21.12 -19.63 -0.20
N GLN A 511 22.31 -19.70 0.41
CA GLN A 511 23.39 -18.76 0.18
C GLN A 511 24.69 -19.54 -0.13
N TYR A 512 25.39 -19.08 -1.14
CA TYR A 512 26.72 -19.58 -1.48
C TYR A 512 27.67 -18.40 -1.68
N LYS A 513 28.59 -18.21 -0.73
CA LYS A 513 29.50 -17.06 -0.67
C LYS A 513 28.72 -15.74 -0.74
N LYS A 514 28.97 -14.94 -1.79
CA LYS A 514 28.31 -13.64 -2.04
C LYS A 514 27.00 -13.76 -2.81
N PHE A 515 26.56 -14.97 -3.15
CA PHE A 515 25.33 -15.21 -3.89
C PHE A 515 24.26 -15.81 -2.98
N GLY A 516 23.14 -15.08 -2.83
CA GLY A 516 21.89 -15.62 -2.33
C GLY A 516 21.03 -16.09 -3.50
N TRP A 517 20.23 -17.14 -3.32
CA TRP A 517 19.31 -17.61 -4.34
C TRP A 517 18.02 -18.13 -3.73
N GLN A 518 16.95 -18.00 -4.48
CA GLN A 518 15.66 -18.56 -4.17
C GLN A 518 14.99 -19.03 -5.46
N VAL A 519 14.40 -20.23 -5.42
CA VAL A 519 13.58 -20.75 -6.52
C VAL A 519 12.33 -21.40 -5.94
N GLY A 520 11.20 -21.23 -6.60
CA GLY A 520 9.96 -21.82 -6.17
C GLY A 520 8.98 -22.00 -7.33
N VAL A 521 8.06 -22.91 -7.14
CA VAL A 521 6.94 -23.14 -8.05
C VAL A 521 5.67 -23.34 -7.25
N ARG A 522 4.58 -22.77 -7.76
CA ARG A 522 3.24 -22.94 -7.24
C ARG A 522 2.33 -23.45 -8.36
N ALA A 523 1.53 -24.46 -8.06
CA ALA A 523 0.49 -24.95 -8.95
C ALA A 523 -0.87 -24.57 -8.37
N GLU A 524 -1.77 -24.05 -9.18
CA GLU A 524 -3.15 -23.72 -8.80
C GLU A 524 -4.13 -24.36 -9.78
N ASN A 525 -5.11 -25.08 -9.24
CA ASN A 525 -6.29 -25.59 -9.97
C ASN A 525 -7.50 -24.77 -9.54
N THR A 526 -8.15 -24.11 -10.49
CA THR A 526 -9.32 -23.27 -10.28
C THR A 526 -10.52 -23.86 -11.00
N LYS A 527 -11.61 -24.05 -10.28
CA LYS A 527 -12.94 -24.37 -10.83
C LYS A 527 -13.88 -23.24 -10.46
N SER A 528 -14.54 -22.64 -11.43
CA SER A 528 -15.57 -21.63 -11.18
C SER A 528 -16.81 -21.86 -12.02
N ASN A 529 -17.95 -21.48 -11.45
CA ASN A 529 -19.27 -21.56 -12.06
C ASN A 529 -20.01 -20.26 -11.79
N GLY A 530 -20.52 -19.61 -12.81
CA GLY A 530 -21.39 -18.43 -12.73
C GLY A 530 -22.73 -18.74 -13.38
N GLU A 531 -23.83 -18.39 -12.73
CA GLU A 531 -25.18 -18.63 -13.23
C GLU A 531 -26.08 -17.40 -13.02
N LEU A 532 -26.67 -16.91 -14.11
CA LEU A 532 -27.56 -15.76 -14.14
C LEU A 532 -29.01 -16.23 -14.19
N PHE A 533 -29.82 -15.78 -13.25
CA PHE A 533 -31.26 -16.02 -13.18
C PHE A 533 -31.98 -14.69 -13.45
N ALA A 534 -32.45 -14.48 -14.67
CA ALA A 534 -33.18 -13.29 -15.11
C ALA A 534 -34.67 -13.61 -15.27
N LEU A 535 -35.53 -12.61 -15.04
CA LEU A 535 -36.99 -12.75 -15.27
C LEU A 535 -37.29 -12.88 -16.76
N THR A 536 -36.49 -12.20 -17.61
CA THR A 536 -36.55 -12.35 -19.07
C THR A 536 -35.42 -13.27 -19.52
N PRO A 537 -35.70 -14.36 -20.29
CA PRO A 537 -34.67 -15.30 -20.71
C PRO A 537 -33.49 -14.62 -21.43
N GLN A 538 -32.25 -14.96 -21.01
CA GLN A 538 -31.00 -14.49 -21.59
C GLN A 538 -30.32 -15.61 -22.35
N GLU A 539 -29.70 -15.33 -23.52
CA GLU A 539 -29.02 -16.34 -24.33
C GLU A 539 -27.85 -17.03 -23.62
N LEU A 540 -27.15 -16.30 -22.71
CA LEU A 540 -25.98 -16.78 -21.99
C LEU A 540 -26.22 -16.59 -20.47
N SER A 541 -26.79 -17.63 -19.85
CA SER A 541 -27.08 -17.63 -18.40
C SER A 541 -26.04 -18.35 -17.55
N LYS A 542 -25.07 -19.06 -18.16
CA LYS A 542 -24.11 -19.90 -17.42
C LYS A 542 -22.69 -19.83 -17.97
N VAL A 543 -21.71 -19.75 -17.06
CA VAL A 543 -20.28 -19.78 -17.38
C VAL A 543 -19.57 -20.76 -16.45
N ASP A 544 -19.00 -21.82 -17.02
CA ASP A 544 -18.19 -22.81 -16.31
C ASP A 544 -16.72 -22.70 -16.74
N ARG A 545 -15.79 -22.75 -15.78
CA ARG A 545 -14.34 -22.74 -16.05
C ARG A 545 -13.62 -23.76 -15.20
N LEU A 546 -12.65 -24.43 -15.80
CA LEU A 546 -11.70 -25.31 -15.12
C LEU A 546 -10.32 -25.10 -15.75
N TYR A 547 -9.35 -24.68 -14.96
CA TYR A 547 -7.98 -24.50 -15.44
C TYR A 547 -6.94 -24.77 -14.36
N THR A 548 -5.76 -25.22 -14.79
CA THR A 548 -4.60 -25.44 -13.93
C THR A 548 -3.41 -24.68 -14.47
N ASN A 549 -2.73 -23.92 -13.61
CA ASN A 549 -1.60 -23.08 -13.97
C ASN A 549 -0.43 -23.25 -13.03
N LEU A 550 0.77 -23.08 -13.59
CA LEU A 550 2.04 -23.05 -12.86
C LEU A 550 2.56 -21.60 -12.75
N PHE A 551 3.04 -21.26 -11.56
CA PHE A 551 3.55 -19.95 -11.22
C PHE A 551 4.98 -20.09 -10.66
N PRO A 552 6.00 -20.11 -11.53
CA PRO A 552 7.40 -20.10 -11.13
C PRO A 552 7.81 -18.74 -10.55
N SER A 553 8.75 -18.76 -9.61
CA SER A 553 9.42 -17.59 -9.09
C SER A 553 10.90 -17.89 -8.85
N ALA A 554 11.76 -16.89 -9.08
CA ALA A 554 13.18 -16.98 -8.85
C ALA A 554 13.75 -15.66 -8.38
N ALA A 555 14.75 -15.71 -7.52
CA ALA A 555 15.54 -14.54 -7.11
C ALA A 555 17.01 -14.93 -6.99
N ILE A 556 17.88 -14.01 -7.41
CA ILE A 556 19.33 -14.10 -7.24
C ILE A 556 19.80 -12.80 -6.64
N THR A 557 20.46 -12.88 -5.49
CA THR A 557 21.07 -11.74 -4.81
C THR A 557 22.57 -11.85 -4.93
N PHE A 558 23.26 -10.75 -5.23
CA PHE A 558 24.71 -10.69 -5.31
C PHE A 558 25.23 -9.56 -4.43
N ASP A 559 25.96 -9.93 -3.36
CA ASP A 559 26.63 -8.99 -2.46
C ASP A 559 28.01 -8.63 -3.04
N HIS A 560 28.05 -7.58 -3.89
CA HIS A 560 29.29 -7.12 -4.49
C HIS A 560 30.29 -6.65 -3.41
N LYS A 561 29.80 -5.77 -2.51
CA LYS A 561 30.48 -5.30 -1.30
C LYS A 561 29.47 -5.29 -0.16
N GLU A 562 29.93 -5.15 1.09
CA GLU A 562 29.01 -5.02 2.24
C GLU A 562 27.97 -3.91 2.05
N THR A 563 28.35 -2.84 1.34
CA THR A 563 27.50 -1.68 1.09
C THR A 563 26.80 -1.68 -0.27
N SER A 564 26.91 -2.76 -1.07
CA SER A 564 26.38 -2.80 -2.44
C SER A 564 25.85 -4.19 -2.77
N THR A 565 24.52 -4.29 -2.87
CA THR A 565 23.80 -5.53 -3.15
C THR A 565 22.95 -5.39 -4.41
N PHE A 566 23.10 -6.32 -5.34
CA PHE A 566 22.23 -6.48 -6.51
C PHE A 566 21.25 -7.60 -6.28
N ASN A 567 20.01 -7.42 -6.76
CA ASN A 567 18.99 -8.45 -6.68
C ASN A 567 18.22 -8.53 -8.00
N LEU A 568 18.19 -9.70 -8.61
CA LEU A 568 17.42 -10.01 -9.82
C LEU A 568 16.29 -10.94 -9.45
N THR A 569 15.05 -10.55 -9.76
CA THR A 569 13.85 -11.32 -9.42
C THR A 569 12.98 -11.56 -10.65
N TYR A 570 12.41 -12.76 -10.73
CA TYR A 570 11.40 -13.13 -11.71
C TYR A 570 10.20 -13.74 -11.01
N SER A 571 8.99 -13.42 -11.46
CA SER A 571 7.77 -14.11 -11.05
C SER A 571 6.72 -14.11 -12.15
N ARG A 572 5.99 -15.24 -12.28
CA ARG A 572 4.75 -15.31 -13.03
C ARG A 572 3.58 -15.28 -12.06
N ARG A 573 2.55 -14.48 -12.41
CA ARG A 573 1.40 -14.23 -11.55
C ARG A 573 0.10 -14.24 -12.33
N ILE A 574 -1.03 -14.43 -11.64
CA ILE A 574 -2.39 -14.35 -12.18
C ILE A 574 -3.14 -13.20 -11.47
N ASP A 575 -4.04 -12.57 -12.21
CA ASP A 575 -5.07 -11.74 -11.61
C ASP A 575 -6.43 -12.19 -12.13
N ARG A 576 -7.33 -12.48 -11.19
CA ARG A 576 -8.69 -12.92 -11.50
C ARG A 576 -9.62 -11.71 -11.44
N PRO A 577 -10.62 -11.62 -12.33
CA PRO A 577 -11.62 -10.57 -12.24
C PRO A 577 -12.26 -10.55 -10.84
N SER A 578 -12.61 -9.35 -10.36
CA SER A 578 -13.38 -9.22 -9.13
C SER A 578 -14.78 -9.83 -9.30
N TYR A 579 -15.38 -10.26 -8.19
CA TYR A 579 -16.75 -10.83 -8.24
C TYR A 579 -17.75 -9.80 -8.77
N GLN A 580 -17.53 -8.50 -8.50
CA GLN A 580 -18.34 -7.41 -9.00
C GLN A 580 -18.17 -7.22 -10.52
N SER A 581 -16.92 -7.32 -11.02
CA SER A 581 -16.66 -7.21 -12.47
C SER A 581 -17.27 -8.36 -13.27
N LEU A 582 -17.48 -9.52 -12.63
CA LEU A 582 -18.15 -10.66 -13.24
C LEU A 582 -19.68 -10.55 -13.20
N ASN A 583 -20.24 -9.75 -12.30
CA ASN A 583 -21.67 -9.57 -12.15
C ASN A 583 -22.21 -8.71 -13.30
N PRO A 584 -23.08 -9.24 -14.18
CA PRO A 584 -23.53 -8.55 -15.39
C PRO A 584 -24.55 -7.42 -15.16
N PHE A 585 -24.83 -7.07 -13.90
CA PHE A 585 -25.80 -6.03 -13.55
C PHE A 585 -25.42 -4.66 -14.12
N GLU A 586 -26.44 -3.89 -14.52
CA GLU A 586 -26.27 -2.48 -14.83
C GLU A 586 -26.36 -1.64 -13.56
N SER A 587 -25.32 -0.84 -13.31
CA SER A 587 -25.30 0.19 -12.28
C SER A 587 -25.33 1.55 -12.98
N ARG A 588 -26.43 2.28 -12.87
CA ARG A 588 -26.64 3.58 -13.54
C ARG A 588 -26.14 4.72 -12.67
N LEU A 589 -25.37 5.62 -13.26
CA LEU A 589 -25.08 6.92 -12.69
C LEU A 589 -26.24 7.87 -12.99
N ASP A 590 -26.71 7.83 -14.22
CA ASP A 590 -27.92 8.47 -14.72
C ASP A 590 -28.45 7.68 -15.93
N GLU A 591 -29.47 8.21 -16.63
CA GLU A 591 -30.07 7.52 -17.79
C GLU A 591 -29.12 7.42 -18.99
N LEU A 592 -28.12 8.32 -19.09
CA LEU A 592 -27.14 8.40 -20.20
C LEU A 592 -25.82 7.68 -19.89
N SER A 593 -25.58 7.35 -18.63
CA SER A 593 -24.29 6.83 -18.18
C SER A 593 -24.49 5.69 -17.19
N TYR A 594 -23.93 4.50 -17.51
CA TYR A 594 -24.02 3.33 -16.64
C TYR A 594 -22.73 2.49 -16.68
N SER A 595 -22.54 1.63 -15.70
CA SER A 595 -21.53 0.59 -15.71
C SER A 595 -22.20 -0.77 -15.69
N ARG A 596 -21.54 -1.76 -16.29
CA ARG A 596 -21.98 -3.17 -16.22
C ARG A 596 -20.79 -4.11 -16.10
N GLY A 597 -20.97 -5.21 -15.40
CA GLY A 597 -19.98 -6.27 -15.35
C GLY A 597 -19.97 -7.12 -16.61
N ASN A 598 -19.04 -8.08 -16.63
CA ASN A 598 -18.87 -9.01 -17.72
C ASN A 598 -18.53 -10.40 -17.19
N ALA A 599 -19.53 -11.31 -17.21
CA ALA A 599 -19.37 -12.68 -16.72
C ALA A 599 -18.32 -13.50 -17.49
N PHE A 600 -17.97 -13.06 -18.72
CA PHE A 600 -17.02 -13.76 -19.60
C PHE A 600 -15.57 -13.34 -19.41
N LEU A 601 -15.26 -12.41 -18.49
CA LEU A 601 -13.88 -12.00 -18.24
C LEU A 601 -12.97 -13.18 -17.94
N GLN A 602 -11.84 -13.22 -18.62
CA GLN A 602 -10.78 -14.20 -18.43
C GLN A 602 -9.73 -13.68 -17.45
N PRO A 603 -9.06 -14.54 -16.67
CA PRO A 603 -7.90 -14.13 -15.88
C PRO A 603 -6.78 -13.59 -16.77
N GLN A 604 -6.03 -12.63 -16.24
CA GLN A 604 -4.81 -12.12 -16.87
C GLN A 604 -3.57 -12.72 -16.22
N TYR A 605 -2.50 -12.87 -17.01
CA TYR A 605 -1.24 -13.45 -16.56
C TYR A 605 -0.10 -12.49 -16.80
N THR A 606 0.71 -12.25 -15.77
CA THR A 606 1.86 -11.33 -15.82
C THR A 606 3.16 -12.07 -15.58
N ASP A 607 4.09 -11.95 -16.51
CA ASP A 607 5.50 -12.31 -16.34
C ASP A 607 6.27 -11.03 -16.02
N ALA A 608 7.03 -11.00 -14.90
CA ALA A 608 7.73 -9.82 -14.41
C ALA A 608 9.18 -10.16 -14.07
N LEU A 609 10.10 -9.32 -14.57
CA LEU A 609 11.53 -9.35 -14.27
C LEU A 609 11.92 -8.00 -13.67
N GLU A 610 12.64 -7.99 -12.55
CA GLU A 610 13.14 -6.76 -11.92
C GLU A 610 14.59 -6.95 -11.46
N LEU A 611 15.46 -6.02 -11.86
CA LEU A 611 16.80 -5.87 -11.34
C LEU A 611 16.82 -4.68 -10.39
N SER A 612 17.25 -4.88 -9.16
CA SER A 612 17.40 -3.83 -8.16
C SER A 612 18.83 -3.78 -7.62
N HIS A 613 19.27 -2.59 -7.26
CA HIS A 613 20.57 -2.32 -6.65
C HIS A 613 20.36 -1.49 -5.40
N THR A 614 20.87 -1.96 -4.27
CA THR A 614 20.90 -1.21 -3.01
C THR A 614 22.33 -0.81 -2.70
N LEU A 615 22.56 0.50 -2.55
CA LEU A 615 23.85 1.09 -2.27
C LEU A 615 23.85 1.75 -0.89
N PHE A 616 24.93 1.56 -0.10
CA PHE A 616 25.12 2.08 1.26
C PHE A 616 23.93 1.76 2.19
N TYR A 617 23.21 0.64 1.97
CA TYR A 617 21.99 0.26 2.71
C TYR A 617 20.84 1.28 2.64
N MET A 618 20.96 2.32 1.82
CA MET A 618 20.05 3.47 1.79
C MET A 618 19.49 3.75 0.41
N ILE A 619 20.34 3.84 -0.61
CA ILE A 619 19.91 4.20 -1.97
C ILE A 619 19.50 2.92 -2.68
N THR A 620 18.25 2.83 -3.08
CA THR A 620 17.77 1.71 -3.89
C THR A 620 17.31 2.20 -5.25
N SER A 621 17.87 1.61 -6.30
CA SER A 621 17.43 1.80 -7.68
C SER A 621 16.93 0.48 -8.25
N SER A 622 15.90 0.51 -9.09
CA SER A 622 15.43 -0.69 -9.78
C SER A 622 14.98 -0.39 -11.20
N ILE A 623 15.20 -1.36 -12.09
CA ILE A 623 14.63 -1.40 -13.43
C ILE A 623 13.80 -2.68 -13.56
N GLY A 624 12.58 -2.56 -14.08
CA GLY A 624 11.66 -3.67 -14.22
C GLY A 624 11.03 -3.70 -15.60
N TYR A 625 10.77 -4.90 -16.08
CA TYR A 625 9.94 -5.18 -17.24
C TYR A 625 8.84 -6.16 -16.87
N SER A 626 7.62 -5.90 -17.32
CA SER A 626 6.53 -6.85 -17.18
C SER A 626 5.65 -6.87 -18.41
N LYS A 627 5.15 -8.07 -18.74
CA LYS A 627 4.18 -8.31 -19.79
C LYS A 627 2.96 -9.03 -19.23
N THR A 628 1.80 -8.43 -19.38
CA THR A 628 0.51 -8.98 -18.96
C THR A 628 -0.28 -9.38 -20.20
N ASN A 629 -0.54 -10.67 -20.35
CA ASN A 629 -1.35 -11.23 -21.41
C ASN A 629 -2.80 -11.38 -20.93
N GLY A 630 -3.77 -11.17 -21.85
CA GLY A 630 -5.19 -11.15 -21.51
C GLY A 630 -5.54 -10.01 -20.55
N PHE A 631 -4.78 -8.92 -20.59
CA PHE A 631 -4.97 -7.76 -19.72
C PHE A 631 -6.42 -7.30 -19.76
N PHE A 632 -7.10 -7.23 -18.63
CA PHE A 632 -8.45 -6.70 -18.53
C PHE A 632 -8.47 -5.34 -17.85
N THR A 633 -9.33 -4.45 -18.35
CA THR A 633 -9.50 -3.10 -17.79
C THR A 633 -10.86 -2.53 -18.18
N GLU A 634 -11.26 -1.48 -17.49
CA GLU A 634 -12.45 -0.72 -17.83
C GLU A 634 -12.26 0.04 -19.13
N ILE A 635 -13.25 -0.05 -20.01
CA ILE A 635 -13.35 0.68 -21.27
C ILE A 635 -14.68 1.42 -21.23
N THR A 636 -14.65 2.70 -21.57
CA THR A 636 -15.86 3.46 -21.85
C THR A 636 -16.24 3.25 -23.30
N ASP A 637 -17.42 2.70 -23.52
CA ASP A 637 -18.00 2.42 -24.81
C ASP A 637 -19.38 3.06 -24.93
N THR A 638 -20.00 2.99 -26.09
CA THR A 638 -21.24 3.67 -26.37
C THR A 638 -22.26 2.73 -26.98
N THR A 639 -23.55 3.04 -26.78
CA THR A 639 -24.65 2.36 -27.45
C THR A 639 -25.17 3.18 -28.65
N GLU A 640 -26.00 2.57 -29.50
CA GLU A 640 -26.65 3.22 -30.64
C GLU A 640 -27.46 4.48 -30.28
N PHE A 641 -27.93 4.58 -29.03
CA PHE A 641 -28.69 5.73 -28.53
C PHE A 641 -27.84 6.76 -27.79
N SER A 642 -26.53 6.87 -28.09
CA SER A 642 -25.61 7.83 -27.47
C SER A 642 -25.48 7.71 -25.94
N ARG A 643 -25.89 6.58 -25.35
CA ARG A 643 -25.59 6.23 -23.99
C ARG A 643 -24.15 5.75 -23.87
N SER A 644 -23.44 6.20 -22.87
CA SER A 644 -22.11 5.67 -22.58
C SER A 644 -22.13 4.69 -21.42
N PHE A 645 -21.37 3.62 -21.56
CA PHE A 645 -21.23 2.66 -20.49
C PHE A 645 -19.76 2.29 -20.26
N ILE A 646 -19.45 1.98 -19.00
CA ILE A 646 -18.15 1.47 -18.59
C ILE A 646 -18.29 -0.03 -18.40
N GLN A 647 -17.46 -0.79 -19.09
CA GLN A 647 -17.40 -2.24 -18.95
C GLN A 647 -15.96 -2.72 -18.89
N THR A 648 -15.68 -3.64 -17.98
CA THR A 648 -14.38 -4.34 -17.97
C THR A 648 -14.33 -5.34 -19.11
N ARG A 649 -13.29 -5.24 -19.95
CA ARG A 649 -13.03 -6.17 -21.09
C ARG A 649 -11.60 -6.65 -21.06
N ASN A 650 -11.37 -7.87 -21.56
CA ASN A 650 -10.01 -8.35 -21.80
C ASN A 650 -9.43 -7.67 -23.05
N LEU A 651 -8.26 -7.09 -22.90
CA LEU A 651 -7.43 -6.56 -23.99
C LEU A 651 -6.40 -7.62 -24.40
N GLY A 652 -5.66 -7.37 -25.48
CA GLY A 652 -4.60 -8.26 -25.94
C GLY A 652 -3.48 -8.39 -24.91
N TYR A 653 -2.70 -7.31 -24.74
CA TYR A 653 -1.65 -7.29 -23.72
C TYR A 653 -1.31 -5.88 -23.24
N ARG A 654 -0.64 -5.83 -22.08
CA ARG A 654 0.01 -4.65 -21.54
C ARG A 654 1.49 -4.94 -21.30
N GLU A 655 2.36 -4.07 -21.78
CA GLU A 655 3.77 -4.05 -21.42
C GLU A 655 4.06 -2.85 -20.52
N ASN A 656 4.94 -3.05 -19.54
CA ASN A 656 5.33 -1.98 -18.63
C ASN A 656 6.83 -2.05 -18.34
N ILE A 657 7.55 -0.95 -18.63
CA ILE A 657 8.96 -0.75 -18.29
C ILE A 657 9.00 0.27 -17.17
N THR A 658 9.70 -0.05 -16.08
CA THR A 658 9.77 0.81 -14.89
C THR A 658 11.20 1.08 -14.51
N PHE A 659 11.48 2.31 -14.09
CA PHE A 659 12.69 2.71 -13.39
C PHE A 659 12.31 3.41 -12.10
N ASN A 660 12.91 3.03 -10.97
CA ASN A 660 12.64 3.66 -9.68
C ASN A 660 13.96 3.89 -8.94
N ILE A 661 14.04 5.00 -8.23
CA ILE A 661 15.12 5.32 -7.31
C ILE A 661 14.52 5.93 -6.04
N GLY A 662 14.94 5.42 -4.88
CA GLY A 662 14.51 5.93 -3.59
C GLY A 662 15.66 5.97 -2.61
N SER A 663 15.69 7.00 -1.77
CA SER A 663 16.73 7.18 -0.77
C SER A 663 16.22 7.97 0.42
N PRO A 664 16.52 7.54 1.66
CA PRO A 664 16.57 8.48 2.78
C PRO A 664 17.72 9.46 2.52
N VAL A 665 17.49 10.72 2.78
CA VAL A 665 18.47 11.79 2.62
C VAL A 665 18.69 12.46 3.99
N PRO A 666 19.66 11.98 4.78
CA PRO A 666 19.98 12.59 6.07
C PRO A 666 20.76 13.89 5.83
N ILE A 667 20.04 15.01 5.71
CA ILE A 667 20.63 16.32 5.37
C ILE A 667 21.34 16.91 6.58
N ALA A 668 20.75 16.81 7.76
CA ALA A 668 21.30 17.28 9.02
C ALA A 668 20.68 16.51 10.21
N LYS A 669 21.29 16.60 11.43
CA LYS A 669 20.74 15.98 12.66
C LYS A 669 19.30 16.40 12.98
N TRP A 670 18.92 17.59 12.55
CA TRP A 670 17.58 18.18 12.74
C TRP A 670 16.68 18.03 11.50
N TRP A 671 17.20 17.53 10.38
CA TRP A 671 16.46 17.44 9.11
C TRP A 671 16.66 16.04 8.49
N ASP A 672 15.65 15.19 8.61
CA ASP A 672 15.56 13.89 7.93
C ASP A 672 14.70 14.05 6.67
N GLY A 673 15.23 13.68 5.52
CA GLY A 673 14.52 13.66 4.24
C GLY A 673 14.33 12.23 3.73
N TYR A 674 13.33 12.05 2.88
CA TYR A 674 13.15 10.88 2.03
C TYR A 674 12.63 11.32 0.66
N VAL A 675 13.21 10.79 -0.40
CA VAL A 675 12.77 11.04 -1.79
C VAL A 675 12.64 9.70 -2.50
N ASN A 676 11.56 9.52 -3.23
CA ASN A 676 11.37 8.42 -4.18
C ASN A 676 10.95 9.01 -5.53
N MET A 677 11.59 8.56 -6.60
CA MET A 677 11.29 8.95 -7.98
C MET A 677 11.09 7.69 -8.81
N GLY A 678 10.00 7.66 -9.56
CA GLY A 678 9.70 6.59 -10.49
C GLY A 678 9.41 7.11 -11.89
N VAL A 679 9.86 6.39 -12.90
CA VAL A 679 9.47 6.59 -14.30
C VAL A 679 8.97 5.27 -14.83
N TYR A 680 7.86 5.27 -15.52
CA TYR A 680 7.32 4.06 -16.13
C TYR A 680 6.71 4.35 -17.50
N ASN A 681 6.90 3.41 -18.42
CA ASN A 681 6.30 3.43 -19.74
C ASN A 681 5.31 2.28 -19.85
N ILE A 682 4.06 2.61 -20.10
CA ILE A 682 2.97 1.65 -20.31
C ILE A 682 2.62 1.61 -21.79
N HIS A 683 2.43 0.40 -22.33
CA HIS A 683 1.93 0.16 -23.65
C HIS A 683 0.76 -0.85 -23.58
N ASN A 684 -0.46 -0.37 -23.85
CA ASN A 684 -1.67 -1.19 -23.97
C ASN A 684 -1.95 -1.46 -25.43
N ARG A 685 -2.16 -2.72 -25.80
CA ARG A 685 -2.54 -3.07 -27.17
C ARG A 685 -3.68 -4.10 -27.18
N ALA A 686 -4.69 -3.80 -27.96
CA ALA A 686 -5.84 -4.68 -28.21
C ALA A 686 -6.35 -4.51 -29.63
N THR A 687 -6.96 -5.56 -30.16
CA THR A 687 -7.76 -5.53 -31.38
C THR A 687 -9.05 -6.28 -31.07
N PHE A 688 -10.18 -5.65 -31.23
CA PHE A 688 -11.50 -6.22 -30.98
C PHE A 688 -12.10 -6.86 -32.24
N GLU A 689 -13.08 -7.71 -32.05
CA GLU A 689 -13.78 -8.42 -33.15
C GLU A 689 -14.47 -7.45 -34.11
N ASP A 690 -14.93 -6.28 -33.61
CA ASP A 690 -15.53 -5.20 -34.39
C ASP A 690 -14.53 -4.39 -35.24
N GLY A 691 -13.25 -4.74 -35.18
CA GLY A 691 -12.15 -4.06 -35.87
C GLY A 691 -11.58 -2.85 -35.15
N ASN A 692 -12.18 -2.42 -34.03
CA ASN A 692 -11.64 -1.37 -33.22
C ASN A 692 -10.30 -1.78 -32.59
N THR A 693 -9.36 -0.84 -32.50
CA THR A 693 -8.03 -1.09 -31.94
C THR A 693 -7.70 -0.11 -30.83
N ILE A 694 -7.01 -0.59 -29.80
CA ILE A 694 -6.33 0.23 -28.81
C ILE A 694 -4.84 0.03 -29.01
N ASP A 695 -4.10 1.09 -29.27
CA ASP A 695 -2.64 1.15 -29.26
C ASP A 695 -2.24 2.40 -28.48
N LEU A 696 -2.21 2.29 -27.14
CA LEU A 696 -2.00 3.41 -26.24
C LEU A 696 -0.68 3.27 -25.50
N ARG A 697 0.25 4.17 -25.81
CA ARG A 697 1.53 4.26 -25.13
C ARG A 697 1.63 5.56 -24.33
N ALA A 698 2.08 5.47 -23.10
CA ALA A 698 2.33 6.64 -22.27
C ALA A 698 3.55 6.42 -21.36
N THR A 699 4.35 7.48 -21.23
CA THR A 699 5.41 7.57 -20.23
C THR A 699 4.92 8.45 -19.11
N SER A 700 5.01 7.95 -17.90
CA SER A 700 4.64 8.67 -16.67
C SER A 700 5.81 8.71 -15.71
N TYR A 701 5.74 9.64 -14.78
CA TYR A 701 6.72 9.74 -13.70
C TYR A 701 5.99 10.10 -12.40
N ASN A 702 6.54 9.61 -11.29
CA ASN A 702 6.04 9.96 -9.96
C ASN A 702 7.20 10.38 -9.06
N ILE A 703 6.94 11.36 -8.22
CA ILE A 703 7.87 11.85 -7.20
C ILE A 703 7.10 11.87 -5.88
N VAL A 704 7.69 11.26 -4.85
CA VAL A 704 7.21 11.35 -3.46
C VAL A 704 8.34 11.88 -2.62
N MET A 705 8.07 12.89 -1.81
CA MET A 705 9.04 13.45 -0.87
C MET A 705 8.42 13.60 0.51
N GLN A 706 9.26 13.39 1.52
CA GLN A 706 8.91 13.65 2.91
C GLN A 706 10.11 14.26 3.61
N ASN A 707 9.87 15.33 4.36
CA ASN A 707 10.87 16.01 5.15
C ASN A 707 10.37 16.17 6.58
N THR A 708 11.20 15.80 7.55
CA THR A 708 10.92 15.95 8.98
C THR A 708 11.98 16.86 9.59
N PHE A 709 11.54 17.98 10.13
CA PHE A 709 12.37 18.97 10.80
C PHE A 709 12.19 18.85 12.32
N LYS A 710 13.22 18.39 13.03
CA LYS A 710 13.24 18.20 14.48
C LYS A 710 13.67 19.52 15.15
N VAL A 711 12.72 20.24 15.72
CA VAL A 711 13.01 21.46 16.49
C VAL A 711 13.72 21.11 17.80
N ASN A 712 13.23 20.06 18.47
CA ASN A 712 13.82 19.47 19.66
C ASN A 712 13.35 18.01 19.83
N LYS A 713 13.68 17.35 20.95
CA LYS A 713 13.32 15.94 21.20
C LYS A 713 11.80 15.66 21.19
N THR A 714 11.00 16.67 21.45
CA THR A 714 9.52 16.52 21.59
C THR A 714 8.72 17.23 20.52
N THR A 715 9.37 18.00 19.63
CA THR A 715 8.68 18.86 18.66
C THR A 715 9.27 18.66 17.26
N SER A 716 8.42 18.41 16.28
CA SER A 716 8.81 18.30 14.88
C SER A 716 7.79 18.92 13.94
N PHE A 717 8.26 19.41 12.80
CA PHE A 717 7.47 19.77 11.65
C PHE A 717 7.71 18.75 10.54
N GLU A 718 6.70 18.51 9.72
CA GLU A 718 6.80 17.66 8.53
C GLU A 718 6.25 18.40 7.31
N LEU A 719 6.97 18.25 6.20
CA LEU A 719 6.54 18.67 4.87
C LEU A 719 6.58 17.43 3.99
N SER A 720 5.42 17.00 3.48
CA SER A 720 5.32 15.86 2.58
C SER A 720 4.58 16.24 1.31
N GLY A 721 4.98 15.66 0.19
CA GLY A 721 4.32 15.92 -1.07
C GLY A 721 4.51 14.76 -2.05
N PHE A 722 3.61 14.73 -3.02
CA PHE A 722 3.69 13.83 -4.15
C PHE A 722 3.37 14.57 -5.45
N PHE A 723 3.93 14.09 -6.54
CA PHE A 723 3.60 14.53 -7.88
C PHE A 723 3.55 13.32 -8.81
N ASN A 724 2.42 13.15 -9.48
CA ASN A 724 2.21 12.14 -10.52
C ASN A 724 2.12 12.85 -11.86
N GLY A 725 2.99 12.49 -12.79
CA GLY A 725 2.98 12.95 -14.16
C GLY A 725 1.78 12.41 -14.95
N PRO A 726 1.72 12.69 -16.27
CA PRO A 726 0.68 12.14 -17.12
C PRO A 726 0.67 10.62 -17.02
N SER A 727 -0.53 10.02 -16.98
CA SER A 727 -0.67 8.55 -16.85
C SER A 727 -1.81 8.03 -17.71
N VAL A 728 -1.90 6.71 -17.85
CA VAL A 728 -3.04 6.04 -18.45
C VAL A 728 -3.88 5.42 -17.34
N TRP A 729 -5.17 5.72 -17.35
CA TRP A 729 -6.16 5.08 -16.50
C TRP A 729 -7.16 4.30 -17.38
N GLY A 730 -7.59 3.13 -16.88
CA GLY A 730 -8.41 2.24 -17.68
C GLY A 730 -7.74 1.85 -18.99
N GLY A 731 -8.53 1.62 -20.01
CA GLY A 731 -8.05 1.27 -21.36
C GLY A 731 -7.68 2.48 -22.22
N THR A 732 -8.37 3.60 -22.06
CA THR A 732 -8.40 4.70 -23.03
C THR A 732 -8.14 6.10 -22.44
N PHE A 733 -8.25 6.31 -21.13
CA PHE A 733 -8.07 7.61 -20.52
C PHE A 733 -6.59 8.01 -20.39
N ARG A 734 -6.27 9.23 -20.82
CA ARG A 734 -4.99 9.90 -20.59
C ARG A 734 -5.18 10.94 -19.49
N ASN A 735 -4.66 10.66 -18.28
CA ASN A 735 -4.71 11.58 -17.16
C ASN A 735 -3.70 12.71 -17.29
N LYS A 736 -4.09 13.91 -16.91
CA LYS A 736 -3.19 15.06 -16.72
C LYS A 736 -2.44 14.94 -15.39
N PRO A 737 -1.30 15.62 -15.23
CA PRO A 737 -0.54 15.59 -13.98
C PRO A 737 -1.35 16.02 -12.77
N MET A 738 -1.07 15.40 -11.61
CA MET A 738 -1.69 15.74 -10.32
C MET A 738 -0.66 15.65 -9.20
N GLY A 739 -0.72 16.55 -8.23
CA GLY A 739 0.14 16.52 -7.06
C GLY A 739 -0.51 17.14 -5.83
N GLY A 740 0.11 16.96 -4.68
CA GLY A 740 -0.32 17.53 -3.42
C GLY A 740 0.86 17.80 -2.50
N LEU A 741 0.74 18.81 -1.65
CA LEU A 741 1.71 19.19 -0.63
C LEU A 741 1.00 19.35 0.72
N ASP A 742 1.48 18.62 1.73
CA ASP A 742 0.94 18.57 3.07
C ASP A 742 1.96 19.10 4.09
N VAL A 743 1.47 19.75 5.14
CA VAL A 743 2.27 20.18 6.28
C VAL A 743 1.70 19.57 7.56
N ALA A 744 2.58 19.24 8.51
CA ALA A 744 2.16 18.82 9.84
C ALA A 744 3.10 19.31 10.93
N PHE A 745 2.53 19.46 12.12
CA PHE A 745 3.22 19.78 13.36
C PHE A 745 2.93 18.69 14.39
N GLN A 746 3.95 18.22 15.08
CA GLN A 746 3.81 17.25 16.17
C GLN A 746 4.47 17.77 17.44
N LYS A 747 3.77 17.59 18.56
CA LYS A 747 4.29 17.78 19.90
C LYS A 747 4.01 16.57 20.78
N THR A 748 5.02 16.09 21.49
CA THR A 748 4.89 14.99 22.45
C THR A 748 5.00 15.54 23.89
N PHE A 749 4.21 14.96 24.77
CA PHE A 749 4.13 15.32 26.21
C PHE A 749 4.22 14.04 27.05
N LEU A 750 4.42 14.19 28.36
CA LEU A 750 4.39 13.10 29.34
C LEU A 750 5.33 11.94 28.96
N ASP A 751 6.60 12.24 28.67
CA ASP A 751 7.59 11.25 28.23
C ASP A 751 7.10 10.41 27.05
N GLU A 752 6.63 11.09 26.00
CA GLU A 752 6.10 10.52 24.74
C GLU A 752 4.80 9.71 24.88
N LYS A 753 4.14 9.74 26.03
CA LYS A 753 2.86 9.05 26.24
C LYS A 753 1.69 9.78 25.60
N LEU A 754 1.73 11.10 25.54
CA LEU A 754 0.68 11.89 24.90
C LEU A 754 1.26 12.60 23.68
N VAL A 755 0.65 12.39 22.50
CA VAL A 755 1.09 12.97 21.24
C VAL A 755 -0.04 13.81 20.65
N LEU A 756 0.22 15.09 20.46
CA LEU A 756 -0.65 16.02 19.73
C LEU A 756 -0.11 16.24 18.34
N ARG A 757 -0.98 16.18 17.33
CA ARG A 757 -0.64 16.46 15.94
C ARG A 757 -1.67 17.36 15.30
N LEU A 758 -1.15 18.37 14.58
CA LEU A 758 -1.90 19.23 13.69
C LEU A 758 -1.41 18.97 12.27
N ALA A 759 -2.31 18.80 11.33
CA ALA A 759 -1.94 18.61 9.92
C ALA A 759 -2.87 19.41 9.02
N TYR A 760 -2.36 19.86 7.89
CA TYR A 760 -3.12 20.53 6.85
C TYR A 760 -2.73 19.97 5.49
N GLY A 761 -3.69 19.33 4.82
CA GLY A 761 -3.49 18.66 3.53
C GLY A 761 -3.62 19.63 2.37
N ASP A 762 -2.99 19.28 1.23
CA ASP A 762 -3.07 19.95 -0.08
C ASP A 762 -3.05 21.50 0.01
N ILE A 763 -2.01 22.04 0.66
CA ILE A 763 -1.88 23.49 0.90
C ILE A 763 -1.90 24.30 -0.40
N LEU A 764 -1.49 23.68 -1.53
CA LEU A 764 -1.46 24.31 -2.85
C LEU A 764 -2.78 24.17 -3.63
N ARG A 765 -3.73 23.35 -3.13
CA ARG A 765 -5.01 23.04 -3.81
C ARG A 765 -4.82 22.44 -5.20
N THR A 766 -3.85 21.56 -5.35
CA THR A 766 -3.45 20.94 -6.63
C THR A 766 -3.97 19.51 -6.82
N MET A 767 -4.61 18.92 -5.82
CA MET A 767 -5.25 17.61 -5.93
C MET A 767 -6.57 17.72 -6.70
N ARG A 768 -6.47 17.72 -8.03
CA ARG A 768 -7.60 17.74 -8.96
C ARG A 768 -7.36 16.73 -10.05
N TRP A 769 -8.30 15.84 -10.26
CA TRP A 769 -8.23 14.89 -11.35
C TRP A 769 -8.69 15.53 -12.67
N ARG A 770 -7.99 15.21 -13.76
CA ARG A 770 -8.38 15.54 -15.12
C ARG A 770 -7.89 14.45 -16.06
N GLY A 771 -8.71 14.08 -17.05
CA GLY A 771 -8.35 13.09 -18.05
C GLY A 771 -9.12 13.28 -19.34
N ILE A 772 -8.52 12.80 -20.43
CA ILE A 772 -9.14 12.81 -21.76
C ILE A 772 -9.17 11.38 -22.27
N SER A 773 -10.32 10.96 -22.79
CA SER A 773 -10.49 9.70 -23.52
C SER A 773 -10.97 9.99 -24.92
N GLN A 774 -10.38 9.29 -25.90
CA GLN A 774 -10.81 9.31 -27.28
C GLN A 774 -10.75 7.89 -27.83
N TYR A 775 -11.93 7.30 -28.06
CA TYR A 775 -12.04 5.91 -28.47
C TYR A 775 -13.38 5.66 -29.15
N ALA A 776 -13.39 4.92 -30.28
CA ALA A 776 -14.59 4.47 -30.98
C ALA A 776 -15.64 5.57 -31.26
N GLY A 777 -15.17 6.76 -31.70
CA GLY A 777 -16.05 7.91 -31.99
C GLY A 777 -16.52 8.72 -30.77
N LEU A 778 -16.17 8.29 -29.55
CA LEU A 778 -16.41 9.05 -28.33
C LEU A 778 -15.20 9.94 -28.02
N TYR A 779 -15.41 11.23 -27.84
CA TYR A 779 -14.49 12.14 -27.17
C TYR A 779 -15.04 12.47 -25.77
N MET A 780 -14.18 12.43 -24.75
CA MET A 780 -14.54 12.78 -23.39
C MET A 780 -13.41 13.54 -22.70
N ASP A 781 -13.69 14.75 -22.21
CA ASP A 781 -12.84 15.50 -21.26
C ASP A 781 -13.50 15.43 -19.89
N ALA A 782 -12.80 14.85 -18.93
CA ALA A 782 -13.30 14.60 -17.59
C ALA A 782 -12.45 15.28 -16.52
N SER A 783 -13.10 15.80 -15.48
CA SER A 783 -12.41 16.36 -14.31
C SER A 783 -13.17 16.12 -13.02
N GLY A 784 -12.44 16.04 -11.91
CA GLY A 784 -13.02 15.81 -10.58
C GLY A 784 -12.31 16.61 -9.49
N ARG A 785 -13.09 16.95 -8.45
CA ARG A 785 -12.63 17.64 -7.24
C ARG A 785 -13.31 17.02 -6.03
N TRP A 786 -12.61 17.00 -4.92
CA TRP A 786 -13.08 16.49 -3.61
C TRP A 786 -12.45 17.29 -2.47
N GLU A 787 -12.83 17.02 -1.24
CA GLU A 787 -12.21 17.62 -0.07
C GLU A 787 -10.77 17.16 0.11
N SER A 788 -9.80 17.96 -0.33
CA SER A 788 -8.36 17.68 -0.22
C SER A 788 -7.66 18.53 0.85
N ARG A 789 -8.17 19.75 1.12
CA ARG A 789 -7.58 20.74 2.04
C ARG A 789 -8.13 20.60 3.45
N VAL A 790 -7.96 19.44 4.06
CA VAL A 790 -8.51 19.15 5.39
C VAL A 790 -7.52 19.55 6.48
N ALA A 791 -7.96 20.43 7.39
CA ALA A 791 -7.27 20.66 8.66
C ALA A 791 -7.60 19.52 9.63
N ARG A 792 -6.59 18.91 10.25
CA ARG A 792 -6.75 17.77 11.16
C ARG A 792 -6.07 18.02 12.49
N LEU A 793 -6.78 17.71 13.57
CA LEU A 793 -6.26 17.64 14.93
C LEU A 793 -6.34 16.20 15.41
N ASN A 794 -5.23 15.65 15.92
CA ASN A 794 -5.19 14.28 16.43
C ASN A 794 -4.50 14.24 17.79
N LEU A 795 -5.10 13.50 18.71
CA LEU A 795 -4.59 13.22 20.04
C LEU A 795 -4.39 11.70 20.17
N THR A 796 -3.18 11.27 20.53
CA THR A 796 -2.88 9.86 20.82
C THR A 796 -2.36 9.73 22.22
N TRP A 797 -3.01 8.90 23.03
CA TRP A 797 -2.62 8.63 24.42
C TRP A 797 -2.23 7.16 24.58
N LYS A 798 -0.98 6.93 25.02
CA LYS A 798 -0.39 5.62 25.26
C LYS A 798 -0.33 5.35 26.75
N ILE A 799 -0.94 4.25 27.21
CA ILE A 799 -1.01 3.84 28.62
C ILE A 799 -0.29 2.50 28.79
N GLY A 800 0.37 2.31 29.92
CA GLY A 800 1.09 1.09 30.26
C GLY A 800 2.56 1.13 29.86
N ASN A 801 3.25 0.00 30.07
CA ASN A 801 4.69 -0.07 29.88
C ASN A 801 5.06 -0.22 28.40
N GLN A 802 5.51 0.87 27.78
CA GLN A 802 5.98 0.90 26.38
C GLN A 802 7.43 0.38 26.22
N LYS A 803 8.17 0.16 27.32
CA LYS A 803 9.59 -0.20 27.36
C LYS A 803 9.84 -1.67 27.73
N LEU A 804 8.87 -2.55 27.56
CA LEU A 804 9.03 -3.97 27.91
C LEU A 804 9.95 -4.66 26.89
N LYS A 805 11.00 -5.33 27.42
CA LYS A 805 11.97 -6.11 26.64
C LYS A 805 11.28 -7.11 25.71
N GLU A 806 11.58 -7.05 24.44
CA GLU A 806 11.29 -8.12 23.49
C GLU A 806 11.92 -9.42 24.05
N LYS A 807 11.09 -10.38 24.43
CA LYS A 807 11.50 -11.75 24.22
C LYS A 807 11.47 -11.91 22.71
N LYS A 808 12.64 -11.93 22.07
CA LYS A 808 12.78 -12.21 20.65
C LYS A 808 11.88 -13.40 20.33
N ALA A 809 10.65 -13.14 19.84
CA ALA A 809 10.06 -14.07 18.93
C ALA A 809 11.14 -14.23 17.88
N SER A 810 11.64 -15.42 17.63
CA SER A 810 12.72 -15.64 16.70
C SER A 810 12.29 -15.02 15.38
N GLN A 811 12.60 -13.73 15.21
CA GLN A 811 12.84 -13.24 13.88
C GLN A 811 13.88 -14.22 13.39
N VAL A 812 13.54 -14.93 12.34
CA VAL A 812 14.47 -15.81 11.65
C VAL A 812 15.66 -14.93 11.36
N ASP A 813 16.71 -15.00 12.20
CA ASP A 813 17.95 -14.22 12.10
C ASP A 813 18.67 -14.49 10.77
N GLU A 814 18.19 -15.51 10.05
CA GLU A 814 18.69 -15.92 8.76
C GLU A 814 18.30 -14.96 7.62
N PHE A 815 17.17 -14.24 7.70
CA PHE A 815 16.97 -13.11 6.79
C PHE A 815 17.90 -11.92 7.09
N LYS A 816 18.47 -11.82 8.29
CA LYS A 816 19.61 -10.93 8.56
C LYS A 816 20.93 -11.46 8.04
N ARG A 817 21.02 -12.75 7.74
CA ARG A 817 22.23 -13.42 7.20
C ARG A 817 22.16 -13.60 5.68
N VAL A 818 21.06 -13.33 5.02
CA VAL A 818 21.08 -13.02 3.59
C VAL A 818 21.58 -11.59 3.48
N LYS A 819 22.90 -11.45 3.77
CA LYS A 819 23.67 -10.24 3.57
C LYS A 819 24.10 -10.15 2.12
#